data_c48f3fcbb1ee466b3808e2408e21700d
#
_entry.id   c48f3fcbb1ee466b3808e2408e21700d
#
_cell.length_a   1.000
_cell.length_b   1.000
_cell.length_c   1.000
_cell.angle_alpha   90.00
_cell.angle_beta   90.00
_cell.angle_gamma   90.00
#
_symmetry.space_group_name_H-M   'P 1'
#
loop_
_entity.id
_entity.type
_entity.pdbx_description
1 polymer ?
#
loop_
_entity_poly.entity_id
_entity_poly.type
_entity_poly.pdbx_seq_one_letter_code
_entity_poly.pdbx_strand_id
1 'polypeptide(L)'
;MSRFFKTVAYVLTVHVLALAAFTIFRLIEFITLGGMIADKEASVLTAFVKGLWFDNVIACYVGVLPVTVLLVTAAFGFCRRWLLRGANVWYGVLFGVAFMPSAANTPYFQYFFKNINSSIFEWFGYAGTTSGMLLQEKSWWLHIALYFVVTAAFVYLLVMLRRRFTPQLCNKQVEKLKPIATASRLLIAVAMTGLCLFGIRGRMGYNPIKVSQAYYCDDAFLNQLGINPAFNLLTSVLDDMRKENRELHLMPYSEAITNTRRWLGITGTVDSSNVLKRAVINPLPAHTEAATATKQRPNVVVILMESMSANLMGTFGNNSHLTPTLDSLYNHSLAFDHFYSAGIHTNHGMTATLYSFPAIMFRNLMKGTVTPHRHGIATVLKEHNYNNMFFMTHEAQYDNMKAFFATNGYDDIYSQESYPKSEVVNSFGVSDHFLFSYALNTINRKAATGKPFFATILTISNHPPYIVPSWFKAKSKDKEQQIVEYADWCVGDFLKKAKREPWYKNTIFIIQADHGKIVAGSGGELPQSLNHIPLIMFGPGVPQMRYDGLGMQVDVMPTLFGLMGMSYTSYGFGQDLLKSPRHMVFYSADNQLVARDRKRCFIYSPSLQKSFCYDVLPDGALKENPNTASFADLKNYVFSNIQTAEFIERHKKGLR
;
A
#
# COMPACT_ATOMS: atom_id res chain seq x y z
N MET A 1 -52.59 13.04 -8.68
CA MET A 1 -51.69 12.29 -7.80
C MET A 1 -51.67 12.92 -6.42
N SER A 2 -51.98 12.15 -5.35
CA SER A 2 -52.05 12.68 -3.99
C SER A 2 -50.69 13.22 -3.53
N ARG A 3 -50.67 14.08 -2.50
CA ARG A 3 -49.43 14.63 -1.92
C ARG A 3 -48.49 13.53 -1.48
N PHE A 4 -49.02 12.45 -0.92
CA PHE A 4 -48.24 11.27 -0.49
C PHE A 4 -47.44 10.67 -1.65
N PHE A 5 -48.09 10.35 -2.78
CA PHE A 5 -47.39 9.79 -3.93
C PHE A 5 -46.39 10.75 -4.59
N LYS A 6 -46.62 12.08 -4.46
CA LYS A 6 -45.62 13.07 -4.88
C LYS A 6 -44.40 13.06 -3.96
N THR A 7 -44.59 12.78 -2.64
CA THR A 7 -43.48 12.60 -1.71
C THR A 7 -42.68 11.32 -2.07
N VAL A 8 -43.37 10.22 -2.39
CA VAL A 8 -42.72 9.00 -2.90
C VAL A 8 -41.89 9.31 -4.16
N ALA A 9 -42.48 10.03 -5.14
CA ALA A 9 -41.77 10.42 -6.36
C ALA A 9 -40.53 11.29 -6.05
N TYR A 10 -40.64 12.22 -5.09
CA TYR A 10 -39.51 13.04 -4.67
C TYR A 10 -38.34 12.20 -4.14
N VAL A 11 -38.58 11.30 -3.17
CA VAL A 11 -37.52 10.49 -2.56
C VAL A 11 -36.91 9.51 -3.56
N LEU A 12 -37.72 8.92 -4.45
CA LEU A 12 -37.21 8.03 -5.52
C LEU A 12 -36.38 8.81 -6.54
N THR A 13 -36.75 10.02 -6.89
CA THR A 13 -35.96 10.86 -7.82
C THR A 13 -34.61 11.22 -7.20
N VAL A 14 -34.58 11.56 -5.90
CA VAL A 14 -33.30 11.79 -5.19
C VAL A 14 -32.42 10.56 -5.21
N HIS A 15 -33.00 9.39 -4.96
CA HIS A 15 -32.26 8.11 -4.99
C HIS A 15 -31.64 7.84 -6.38
N VAL A 16 -32.42 8.01 -7.45
CA VAL A 16 -31.93 7.83 -8.83
C VAL A 16 -30.83 8.85 -9.17
N LEU A 17 -30.94 10.10 -8.73
CA LEU A 17 -29.91 11.11 -8.93
C LEU A 17 -28.60 10.72 -8.22
N ALA A 18 -28.67 10.13 -7.03
CA ALA A 18 -27.48 9.66 -6.32
C ALA A 18 -26.81 8.50 -7.06
N LEU A 19 -27.58 7.52 -7.54
CA LEU A 19 -27.04 6.41 -8.35
C LEU A 19 -26.37 6.92 -9.63
N ALA A 20 -26.97 7.91 -10.30
CA ALA A 20 -26.40 8.53 -11.49
C ALA A 20 -25.06 9.22 -11.18
N ALA A 21 -24.95 9.94 -10.05
CA ALA A 21 -23.72 10.60 -9.64
C ALA A 21 -22.60 9.57 -9.36
N PHE A 22 -22.87 8.49 -8.64
CA PHE A 22 -21.89 7.40 -8.42
C PHE A 22 -21.46 6.75 -9.75
N THR A 23 -22.42 6.54 -10.65
CA THR A 23 -22.14 5.98 -11.98
C THR A 23 -21.23 6.89 -12.80
N ILE A 24 -21.34 8.22 -12.69
CA ILE A 24 -20.42 9.16 -13.35
C ILE A 24 -18.99 8.97 -12.83
N PHE A 25 -18.78 8.88 -11.52
CA PHE A 25 -17.43 8.64 -10.98
C PHE A 25 -16.86 7.29 -11.46
N ARG A 26 -17.66 6.23 -11.46
CA ARG A 26 -17.24 4.90 -11.97
C ARG A 26 -16.92 4.94 -13.46
N LEU A 27 -17.69 5.66 -14.25
CA LEU A 27 -17.42 5.80 -15.68
C LEU A 27 -16.10 6.51 -15.93
N ILE A 28 -15.76 7.53 -15.14
CA ILE A 28 -14.49 8.24 -15.24
C ILE A 28 -13.33 7.34 -14.80
N GLU A 29 -13.49 6.58 -13.72
CA GLU A 29 -12.52 5.58 -13.31
C GLU A 29 -12.27 4.56 -14.44
N PHE A 30 -13.34 4.04 -15.05
CA PHE A 30 -13.25 3.13 -16.19
C PHE A 30 -12.55 3.77 -17.40
N ILE A 31 -12.88 5.01 -17.75
CA ILE A 31 -12.23 5.71 -18.88
C ILE A 31 -10.75 5.95 -18.60
N THR A 32 -10.41 6.30 -17.36
CA THR A 32 -9.03 6.63 -16.97
C THR A 32 -8.16 5.38 -16.83
N LEU A 33 -8.69 4.31 -16.25
CA LEU A 33 -7.94 3.11 -15.87
C LEU A 33 -8.30 1.86 -16.67
N GLY A 34 -9.21 1.96 -17.65
CA GLY A 34 -9.65 0.81 -18.46
C GLY A 34 -8.52 0.11 -19.24
N GLY A 35 -7.38 0.77 -19.44
CA GLY A 35 -6.17 0.14 -19.96
C GLY A 35 -5.55 -0.92 -19.05
N MET A 36 -5.96 -1.00 -17.78
CA MET A 36 -5.53 -2.01 -16.80
C MET A 36 -6.31 -3.34 -16.92
N ILE A 37 -7.33 -3.41 -17.78
CA ILE A 37 -8.10 -4.64 -18.01
C ILE A 37 -7.20 -5.67 -18.67
N ALA A 38 -6.97 -6.78 -17.98
CA ALA A 38 -6.19 -7.91 -18.47
C ALA A 38 -7.06 -8.90 -19.26
N ASP A 39 -8.28 -9.18 -18.79
CA ASP A 39 -9.23 -10.09 -19.43
C ASP A 39 -10.20 -9.31 -20.33
N LYS A 40 -9.92 -9.33 -21.65
CA LYS A 40 -10.74 -8.64 -22.65
C LYS A 40 -12.10 -9.32 -22.92
N GLU A 41 -12.28 -10.54 -22.45
CA GLU A 41 -13.54 -11.28 -22.60
C GLU A 41 -14.48 -11.04 -21.42
N ALA A 42 -13.97 -10.54 -20.31
CA ALA A 42 -14.78 -10.23 -19.13
C ALA A 42 -15.77 -9.08 -19.40
N SER A 43 -16.99 -9.24 -18.89
CA SER A 43 -18.08 -8.31 -19.14
C SER A 43 -17.94 -7.01 -18.32
N VAL A 44 -17.51 -5.92 -18.93
CA VAL A 44 -17.51 -4.57 -18.34
C VAL A 44 -18.89 -4.16 -17.83
N LEU A 45 -19.96 -4.52 -18.56
CA LEU A 45 -21.34 -4.21 -18.15
C LEU A 45 -21.66 -4.85 -16.80
N THR A 46 -21.16 -6.05 -16.52
CA THR A 46 -21.35 -6.73 -15.24
C THR A 46 -20.72 -5.93 -14.09
N ALA A 47 -19.52 -5.34 -14.28
CA ALA A 47 -18.91 -4.45 -13.28
C ALA A 47 -19.82 -3.25 -12.97
N PHE A 48 -20.40 -2.62 -13.98
CA PHE A 48 -21.33 -1.51 -13.77
C PHE A 48 -22.61 -1.93 -13.05
N VAL A 49 -23.19 -3.08 -13.38
CA VAL A 49 -24.38 -3.63 -12.69
C VAL A 49 -24.07 -3.93 -11.22
N LYS A 50 -22.91 -4.57 -10.93
CA LYS A 50 -22.43 -4.78 -9.57
C LYS A 50 -22.22 -3.44 -8.85
N GLY A 51 -21.61 -2.47 -9.53
CA GLY A 51 -21.41 -1.13 -9.03
C GLY A 51 -22.72 -0.43 -8.64
N LEU A 52 -23.75 -0.46 -9.49
CA LEU A 52 -25.08 0.06 -9.16
C LEU A 52 -25.68 -0.62 -7.92
N TRP A 53 -25.43 -1.90 -7.75
CA TRP A 53 -25.88 -2.62 -6.56
C TRP A 53 -25.23 -2.06 -5.27
N PHE A 54 -23.89 -1.85 -5.26
CA PHE A 54 -23.20 -1.23 -4.11
C PHE A 54 -23.54 0.25 -3.94
N ASP A 55 -23.78 1.00 -5.03
CA ASP A 55 -24.24 2.39 -4.99
C ASP A 55 -25.61 2.49 -4.30
N ASN A 56 -26.52 1.54 -4.61
CA ASN A 56 -27.82 1.45 -3.96
C ASN A 56 -27.69 1.23 -2.45
N VAL A 57 -26.71 0.44 -1.98
CA VAL A 57 -26.47 0.25 -0.55
C VAL A 57 -26.16 1.58 0.12
N ILE A 58 -25.23 2.36 -0.42
CA ILE A 58 -24.87 3.69 0.12
C ILE A 58 -26.05 4.66 0.02
N ALA A 59 -26.76 4.65 -1.11
CA ALA A 59 -27.95 5.49 -1.28
C ALA A 59 -29.06 5.17 -0.25
N CYS A 60 -29.22 3.90 0.11
CA CYS A 60 -30.13 3.47 1.17
C CYS A 60 -29.65 3.88 2.57
N TYR A 61 -28.34 3.79 2.87
CA TYR A 61 -27.78 4.31 4.14
C TYR A 61 -28.10 5.80 4.33
N VAL A 62 -27.86 6.61 3.30
CA VAL A 62 -28.14 8.05 3.34
C VAL A 62 -29.64 8.31 3.35
N GLY A 63 -30.42 7.50 2.60
CA GLY A 63 -31.82 7.72 2.34
C GLY A 63 -32.78 7.30 3.45
N VAL A 64 -32.45 6.28 4.27
CA VAL A 64 -33.39 5.66 5.19
C VAL A 64 -34.08 6.63 6.14
N LEU A 65 -33.33 7.57 6.73
CA LEU A 65 -33.88 8.56 7.66
C LEU A 65 -34.83 9.56 6.96
N PRO A 66 -34.41 10.30 5.91
CA PRO A 66 -35.31 11.24 5.26
C PRO A 66 -36.48 10.54 4.55
N VAL A 67 -36.33 9.35 3.98
CA VAL A 67 -37.43 8.56 3.43
C VAL A 67 -38.49 8.27 4.49
N THR A 68 -38.05 7.73 5.65
CA THR A 68 -38.97 7.42 6.76
C THR A 68 -39.70 8.67 7.25
N VAL A 69 -38.96 9.75 7.55
CA VAL A 69 -39.55 10.98 8.11
C VAL A 69 -40.52 11.62 7.13
N LEU A 70 -40.13 11.74 5.85
CA LEU A 70 -40.97 12.39 4.85
C LEU A 70 -42.22 11.57 4.52
N LEU A 71 -42.11 10.26 4.39
CA LEU A 71 -43.25 9.39 4.06
C LEU A 71 -44.20 9.22 5.25
N VAL A 72 -43.71 9.07 6.47
CA VAL A 72 -44.55 8.96 7.66
C VAL A 72 -45.32 10.29 7.85
N THR A 73 -44.63 11.43 7.79
CA THR A 73 -45.32 12.74 7.92
C THR A 73 -46.33 12.97 6.80
N ALA A 74 -45.99 12.57 5.55
CA ALA A 74 -46.92 12.68 4.41
C ALA A 74 -48.13 11.72 4.53
N ALA A 75 -47.96 10.55 5.18
CA ALA A 75 -49.06 9.60 5.43
C ALA A 75 -50.16 10.23 6.33
N PHE A 76 -49.76 11.05 7.29
CA PHE A 76 -50.68 11.83 8.14
C PHE A 76 -51.15 13.15 7.50
N GLY A 77 -50.85 13.39 6.23
CA GLY A 77 -51.25 14.61 5.52
C GLY A 77 -50.38 15.84 5.86
N PHE A 78 -49.30 15.69 6.62
CA PHE A 78 -48.39 16.77 6.99
C PHE A 78 -47.22 16.84 5.99
N CYS A 79 -46.94 18.05 5.51
CA CYS A 79 -45.66 18.35 4.87
C CYS A 79 -45.27 19.80 5.20
N ARG A 80 -44.18 19.96 5.91
CA ARG A 80 -43.65 21.25 6.28
C ARG A 80 -42.43 21.60 5.43
N ARG A 81 -42.34 22.88 5.01
CA ARG A 81 -41.19 23.35 4.19
C ARG A 81 -39.85 23.13 4.83
N TRP A 82 -39.76 23.19 6.16
CA TRP A 82 -38.53 22.97 6.91
C TRP A 82 -38.08 21.49 6.85
N LEU A 83 -39.03 20.53 6.86
CA LEU A 83 -38.70 19.11 6.67
C LEU A 83 -38.06 18.83 5.31
N LEU A 84 -38.62 19.40 4.23
CA LEU A 84 -38.01 19.27 2.89
C LEU A 84 -36.69 20.00 2.79
N ARG A 85 -36.50 21.12 3.49
CA ARG A 85 -35.18 21.80 3.56
C ARG A 85 -34.17 20.96 4.33
N GLY A 86 -34.56 20.43 5.48
CA GLY A 86 -33.74 19.55 6.29
C GLY A 86 -33.30 18.28 5.53
N ALA A 87 -34.26 17.63 4.84
CA ALA A 87 -33.94 16.48 4.00
C ALA A 87 -32.98 16.83 2.85
N ASN A 88 -33.13 17.98 2.20
CA ASN A 88 -32.22 18.44 1.16
C ASN A 88 -30.79 18.69 1.71
N VAL A 89 -30.68 19.33 2.88
CA VAL A 89 -29.39 19.55 3.52
C VAL A 89 -28.75 18.21 3.89
N TRP A 90 -29.52 17.30 4.48
CA TRP A 90 -29.08 15.94 4.79
C TRP A 90 -28.53 15.20 3.56
N TYR A 91 -29.32 15.16 2.47
CA TYR A 91 -28.90 14.54 1.22
C TYR A 91 -27.64 15.22 0.64
N GLY A 92 -27.62 16.56 0.60
CA GLY A 92 -26.50 17.31 0.04
C GLY A 92 -25.20 17.07 0.80
N VAL A 93 -25.25 17.07 2.14
CA VAL A 93 -24.06 16.85 2.97
C VAL A 93 -23.60 15.40 2.91
N LEU A 94 -24.49 14.43 3.16
CA LEU A 94 -24.05 13.03 3.25
C LEU A 94 -23.69 12.42 1.89
N PHE A 95 -24.39 12.78 0.80
CA PHE A 95 -23.93 12.37 -0.52
C PHE A 95 -22.64 13.09 -0.93
N GLY A 96 -22.47 14.37 -0.57
CA GLY A 96 -21.21 15.07 -0.78
C GLY A 96 -20.04 14.36 -0.10
N VAL A 97 -20.22 13.91 1.14
CA VAL A 97 -19.23 13.10 1.85
C VAL A 97 -19.01 11.74 1.16
N ALA A 98 -20.07 11.07 0.70
CA ALA A 98 -19.97 9.77 0.02
C ALA A 98 -19.35 9.86 -1.40
N PHE A 99 -19.47 10.99 -2.08
CA PHE A 99 -18.83 11.22 -3.38
C PHE A 99 -17.33 11.47 -3.27
N MET A 100 -16.83 11.95 -2.13
CA MET A 100 -15.41 12.24 -1.93
C MET A 100 -14.53 10.98 -2.13
N PRO A 101 -14.78 9.83 -1.47
CA PRO A 101 -14.04 8.60 -1.75
C PRO A 101 -14.15 8.17 -3.22
N SER A 102 -15.32 8.34 -3.85
CA SER A 102 -15.52 7.94 -5.25
C SER A 102 -14.67 8.77 -6.23
N ALA A 103 -14.52 10.07 -5.97
CA ALA A 103 -13.67 10.94 -6.78
C ALA A 103 -12.17 10.69 -6.53
N ALA A 104 -11.79 10.47 -5.27
CA ALA A 104 -10.40 10.21 -4.89
C ALA A 104 -9.95 8.79 -5.23
N ASN A 105 -10.88 7.87 -5.56
CA ASN A 105 -10.55 6.47 -5.83
C ASN A 105 -9.67 6.29 -7.06
N THR A 106 -9.93 7.01 -8.13
CA THR A 106 -9.16 6.85 -9.39
C THR A 106 -7.66 7.07 -9.18
N PRO A 107 -7.17 8.21 -8.63
CA PRO A 107 -5.75 8.38 -8.36
C PRO A 107 -5.23 7.41 -7.28
N TYR A 108 -6.02 7.09 -6.27
CA TYR A 108 -5.64 6.11 -5.26
C TYR A 108 -5.46 4.72 -5.87
N PHE A 109 -6.40 4.28 -6.71
CA PHE A 109 -6.36 3.00 -7.39
C PHE A 109 -5.15 2.89 -8.33
N GLN A 110 -4.85 3.94 -9.07
CA GLN A 110 -3.68 3.99 -9.96
C GLN A 110 -2.37 3.71 -9.19
N TYR A 111 -2.31 4.09 -7.92
CA TYR A 111 -1.12 3.94 -7.10
C TYR A 111 -1.09 2.58 -6.36
N PHE A 112 -2.21 2.17 -5.74
CA PHE A 112 -2.27 1.00 -4.87
C PHE A 112 -2.96 -0.23 -5.47
N PHE A 113 -3.58 -0.12 -6.64
CA PHE A 113 -4.38 -1.17 -7.28
C PHE A 113 -5.51 -1.71 -6.40
N LYS A 114 -6.04 -0.89 -5.52
CA LYS A 114 -7.14 -1.20 -4.59
C LYS A 114 -8.03 0.04 -4.41
N ASN A 115 -9.29 -0.21 -4.12
CA ASN A 115 -10.20 0.86 -3.73
C ASN A 115 -9.80 1.47 -2.39
N ILE A 116 -10.09 2.76 -2.20
CA ILE A 116 -9.89 3.47 -0.94
C ILE A 116 -10.47 2.66 0.22
N ASN A 117 -9.67 2.48 1.26
CA ASN A 117 -9.99 1.76 2.48
C ASN A 117 -9.51 2.55 3.72
N SER A 118 -9.65 1.98 4.91
CA SER A 118 -9.30 2.61 6.17
C SER A 118 -7.84 3.05 6.30
N SER A 119 -6.90 2.48 5.53
CA SER A 119 -5.50 2.89 5.56
C SER A 119 -5.29 4.37 5.18
N ILE A 120 -6.23 4.96 4.44
CA ILE A 120 -6.18 6.39 4.10
C ILE A 120 -6.15 7.30 5.34
N PHE A 121 -6.74 6.85 6.46
CA PHE A 121 -6.75 7.64 7.71
C PHE A 121 -5.38 7.76 8.37
N GLU A 122 -4.43 6.90 8.05
CA GLU A 122 -3.05 7.07 8.49
C GLU A 122 -2.44 8.36 7.94
N TRP A 123 -2.86 8.77 6.75
CA TRP A 123 -2.39 9.99 6.09
C TRP A 123 -2.88 11.27 6.77
N PHE A 124 -4.00 11.21 7.51
CA PHE A 124 -4.48 12.37 8.28
C PHE A 124 -3.54 12.74 9.43
N GLY A 125 -2.73 11.80 9.94
CA GLY A 125 -1.66 12.08 10.89
C GLY A 125 -0.57 13.01 10.31
N TYR A 126 -0.51 13.16 8.99
CA TYR A 126 0.46 13.98 8.25
C TYR A 126 -0.24 14.98 7.33
N ALA A 127 -1.26 15.66 7.87
CA ALA A 127 -2.16 16.51 7.09
C ALA A 127 -1.41 17.57 6.24
N GLY A 128 -0.31 18.13 6.74
CA GLY A 128 0.52 19.08 6.00
C GLY A 128 1.16 18.44 4.74
N THR A 129 1.78 17.28 4.89
CA THR A 129 2.40 16.54 3.78
C THR A 129 1.35 16.08 2.77
N THR A 130 0.24 15.51 3.26
CA THR A 130 -0.85 15.03 2.42
C THR A 130 -1.52 16.16 1.64
N SER A 131 -1.82 17.29 2.28
CA SER A 131 -2.38 18.45 1.59
C SER A 131 -1.39 19.06 0.58
N GLY A 132 -0.10 19.11 0.93
CA GLY A 132 0.94 19.53 0.00
C GLY A 132 1.00 18.65 -1.23
N MET A 133 0.96 17.33 -1.07
CA MET A 133 0.92 16.37 -2.18
C MET A 133 -0.30 16.59 -3.09
N LEU A 134 -1.51 16.71 -2.50
CA LEU A 134 -2.75 16.95 -3.25
C LEU A 134 -2.70 18.23 -4.07
N LEU A 135 -2.06 19.28 -3.56
CA LEU A 135 -1.96 20.57 -4.25
C LEU A 135 -0.85 20.59 -5.31
N GLN A 136 0.22 19.83 -5.12
CA GLN A 136 1.40 19.82 -6.00
C GLN A 136 1.26 18.84 -7.17
N GLU A 137 0.52 17.74 -6.99
CA GLU A 137 0.27 16.78 -8.07
C GLU A 137 -0.88 17.24 -8.98
N LYS A 138 -0.50 17.87 -10.09
CA LYS A 138 -1.45 18.48 -11.04
C LYS A 138 -2.39 17.46 -11.70
N SER A 139 -1.97 16.20 -11.84
CA SER A 139 -2.81 15.14 -12.42
C SER A 139 -4.06 14.87 -11.59
N TRP A 140 -4.02 15.14 -10.29
CA TRP A 140 -5.15 14.94 -9.37
C TRP A 140 -6.15 16.09 -9.36
N TRP A 141 -5.76 17.27 -9.86
CA TRP A 141 -6.66 18.44 -9.88
C TRP A 141 -7.93 18.20 -10.72
N LEU A 142 -7.80 17.37 -11.76
CA LEU A 142 -8.97 16.97 -12.54
C LEU A 142 -10.00 16.22 -11.68
N HIS A 143 -9.57 15.29 -10.83
CA HIS A 143 -10.44 14.53 -9.94
C HIS A 143 -11.02 15.39 -8.82
N ILE A 144 -10.24 16.35 -8.30
CA ILE A 144 -10.72 17.34 -7.33
C ILE A 144 -11.79 18.24 -7.97
N ALA A 145 -11.52 18.77 -9.16
CA ALA A 145 -12.49 19.58 -9.91
C ALA A 145 -13.76 18.79 -10.20
N LEU A 146 -13.63 17.54 -10.63
CA LEU A 146 -14.74 16.64 -10.89
C LEU A 146 -15.61 16.42 -9.65
N TYR A 147 -14.99 16.18 -8.49
CA TYR A 147 -15.72 16.09 -7.22
C TYR A 147 -16.60 17.31 -6.99
N PHE A 148 -16.05 18.52 -7.12
CA PHE A 148 -16.80 19.75 -6.91
C PHE A 148 -17.89 19.95 -7.96
N VAL A 149 -17.61 19.67 -9.24
CA VAL A 149 -18.58 19.80 -10.34
C VAL A 149 -19.75 18.85 -10.15
N VAL A 150 -19.50 17.56 -9.93
CA VAL A 150 -20.57 16.55 -9.75
C VAL A 150 -21.37 16.84 -8.48
N THR A 151 -20.69 17.18 -7.38
CA THR A 151 -21.35 17.50 -6.11
C THR A 151 -22.20 18.78 -6.23
N ALA A 152 -21.67 19.83 -6.85
CA ALA A 152 -22.42 21.07 -7.08
C ALA A 152 -23.62 20.84 -8.01
N ALA A 153 -23.45 20.06 -9.08
CA ALA A 153 -24.56 19.70 -9.97
C ALA A 153 -25.62 18.88 -9.22
N PHE A 154 -25.23 17.91 -8.42
CA PHE A 154 -26.14 17.14 -7.59
C PHE A 154 -26.92 18.03 -6.61
N VAL A 155 -26.23 18.89 -5.85
CA VAL A 155 -26.86 19.83 -4.92
C VAL A 155 -27.80 20.82 -5.65
N TYR A 156 -27.39 21.32 -6.81
CA TYR A 156 -28.21 22.17 -7.65
C TYR A 156 -29.51 21.45 -8.07
N LEU A 157 -29.41 20.22 -8.57
CA LEU A 157 -30.55 19.39 -8.94
C LEU A 157 -31.47 19.08 -7.75
N LEU A 158 -30.89 18.80 -6.56
CA LEU A 158 -31.65 18.66 -5.32
C LEU A 158 -32.45 19.92 -4.99
N VAL A 159 -31.85 21.10 -5.12
CA VAL A 159 -32.53 22.39 -4.86
C VAL A 159 -33.61 22.62 -5.87
N MET A 160 -33.37 22.36 -7.15
CA MET A 160 -34.40 22.47 -8.22
C MET A 160 -35.57 21.50 -7.95
N LEU A 161 -35.24 20.24 -7.64
CA LEU A 161 -36.25 19.23 -7.31
C LEU A 161 -37.08 19.67 -6.11
N ARG A 162 -36.46 20.11 -5.02
CA ARG A 162 -37.16 20.66 -3.87
C ARG A 162 -38.05 21.84 -4.24
N ARG A 163 -37.56 22.81 -5.03
CA ARG A 163 -38.35 23.98 -5.48
C ARG A 163 -39.57 23.54 -6.28
N ARG A 164 -39.44 22.57 -7.17
CA ARG A 164 -40.54 22.00 -7.98
C ARG A 164 -41.57 21.28 -7.13
N PHE A 165 -41.14 20.51 -6.12
CA PHE A 165 -42.06 19.71 -5.29
C PHE A 165 -42.64 20.49 -4.10
N THR A 166 -41.96 21.49 -3.55
CA THR A 166 -42.43 22.26 -2.39
C THR A 166 -43.86 22.82 -2.56
N PRO A 167 -44.24 23.49 -3.65
CA PRO A 167 -45.59 23.99 -3.83
C PRO A 167 -46.65 22.88 -3.88
N GLN A 168 -46.23 21.71 -4.39
CA GLN A 168 -47.14 20.57 -4.57
C GLN A 168 -47.32 19.75 -3.29
N LEU A 169 -46.32 19.77 -2.39
CA LEU A 169 -46.31 18.99 -1.15
C LEU A 169 -46.77 19.82 0.05
N CYS A 170 -46.30 21.06 0.18
CA CYS A 170 -46.47 21.90 1.36
C CYS A 170 -47.54 23.00 1.15
N ASN A 171 -48.77 22.64 0.81
CA ASN A 171 -49.89 23.56 0.80
C ASN A 171 -50.42 23.76 2.24
N LYS A 172 -50.93 24.96 2.55
CA LYS A 172 -51.40 25.33 3.90
C LYS A 172 -52.65 24.53 4.38
N GLN A 173 -53.42 23.93 3.46
CA GLN A 173 -54.56 23.11 3.82
C GLN A 173 -54.11 21.71 4.29
N VAL A 174 -54.44 21.35 5.54
CA VAL A 174 -54.29 19.99 6.04
C VAL A 174 -55.23 19.07 5.27
N GLU A 175 -54.70 18.03 4.65
CA GLU A 175 -55.51 17.04 3.95
C GLU A 175 -56.30 16.22 4.99
N LYS A 176 -57.61 16.44 5.09
CA LYS A 176 -58.49 15.61 5.95
C LYS A 176 -58.58 14.22 5.33
N LEU A 177 -57.86 13.28 5.93
CA LEU A 177 -57.81 11.91 5.45
C LEU A 177 -58.80 11.02 6.21
N LYS A 178 -59.43 10.10 5.50
CA LYS A 178 -60.19 9.00 6.13
C LYS A 178 -59.17 8.05 6.80
N PRO A 179 -59.50 7.42 7.96
CA PRO A 179 -58.59 6.51 8.68
C PRO A 179 -57.99 5.43 7.79
N ILE A 180 -58.78 4.82 6.91
CA ILE A 180 -58.36 3.79 5.96
C ILE A 180 -57.26 4.33 4.99
N ALA A 181 -57.43 5.56 4.49
CA ALA A 181 -56.44 6.17 3.60
C ALA A 181 -55.12 6.48 4.34
N THR A 182 -55.17 6.87 5.60
CA THR A 182 -53.99 7.07 6.44
C THR A 182 -53.31 5.73 6.70
N ALA A 183 -54.05 4.68 7.05
CA ALA A 183 -53.49 3.33 7.30
C ALA A 183 -52.79 2.77 6.04
N SER A 184 -53.42 2.90 4.85
CA SER A 184 -52.79 2.43 3.61
C SER A 184 -51.51 3.20 3.24
N ARG A 185 -51.50 4.53 3.45
CA ARG A 185 -50.30 5.34 3.22
C ARG A 185 -49.18 5.01 4.22
N LEU A 186 -49.53 4.75 5.48
CA LEU A 186 -48.58 4.34 6.50
C LEU A 186 -47.99 2.96 6.18
N LEU A 187 -48.78 2.02 5.70
CA LEU A 187 -48.30 0.73 5.23
C LEU A 187 -47.27 0.88 4.10
N ILE A 188 -47.54 1.76 3.13
CA ILE A 188 -46.59 2.06 2.06
C ILE A 188 -45.31 2.72 2.61
N ALA A 189 -45.45 3.65 3.57
CA ALA A 189 -44.27 4.29 4.21
C ALA A 189 -43.41 3.25 4.93
N VAL A 190 -44.03 2.33 5.67
CA VAL A 190 -43.32 1.23 6.33
C VAL A 190 -42.66 0.29 5.31
N ALA A 191 -43.36 -0.07 4.25
CA ALA A 191 -42.81 -0.89 3.17
C ALA A 191 -41.60 -0.23 2.49
N MET A 192 -41.67 1.07 2.18
CA MET A 192 -40.56 1.83 1.59
C MET A 192 -39.35 1.94 2.54
N THR A 193 -39.62 2.16 3.82
CA THR A 193 -38.55 2.13 4.86
C THR A 193 -37.93 0.74 4.94
N GLY A 194 -38.75 -0.30 4.94
CA GLY A 194 -38.31 -1.70 4.91
C GLY A 194 -37.45 -2.02 3.67
N LEU A 195 -37.84 -1.50 2.50
CA LEU A 195 -37.04 -1.61 1.27
C LEU A 195 -35.69 -0.91 1.39
N CYS A 196 -35.63 0.27 2.04
CA CYS A 196 -34.34 0.92 2.31
C CYS A 196 -33.46 0.08 3.26
N LEU A 197 -34.03 -0.46 4.33
CA LEU A 197 -33.30 -1.33 5.26
C LEU A 197 -32.84 -2.62 4.56
N PHE A 198 -33.67 -3.19 3.69
CA PHE A 198 -33.26 -4.32 2.86
C PHE A 198 -32.17 -3.90 1.84
N GLY A 199 -32.25 -2.70 1.28
CA GLY A 199 -31.21 -2.12 0.41
C GLY A 199 -29.88 -1.95 1.14
N ILE A 200 -29.90 -1.53 2.41
CA ILE A 200 -28.69 -1.48 3.26
C ILE A 200 -28.11 -2.88 3.46
N ARG A 201 -28.94 -3.89 3.73
CA ARG A 201 -28.50 -5.29 3.81
C ARG A 201 -27.91 -5.79 2.49
N GLY A 202 -28.43 -5.32 1.37
CA GLY A 202 -27.95 -5.54 0.02
C GLY A 202 -28.25 -6.92 -0.59
N ARG A 203 -28.67 -7.94 0.17
CA ARG A 203 -28.94 -9.30 -0.33
C ARG A 203 -29.87 -10.10 0.58
N MET A 204 -30.46 -11.17 0.01
CA MET A 204 -31.32 -12.10 0.76
C MET A 204 -30.57 -13.15 1.57
N GLY A 205 -29.27 -13.36 1.37
CA GLY A 205 -28.50 -14.38 2.07
C GLY A 205 -28.38 -14.16 3.58
N TYR A 206 -27.84 -15.14 4.31
CA TYR A 206 -27.66 -15.09 5.76
C TYR A 206 -26.86 -13.87 6.22
N ASN A 207 -25.76 -13.55 5.53
CA ASN A 207 -24.92 -12.40 5.82
C ASN A 207 -25.30 -11.18 4.95
N PRO A 208 -25.10 -9.93 5.42
CA PRO A 208 -25.18 -8.72 4.59
C PRO A 208 -24.19 -8.78 3.41
N ILE A 209 -24.40 -7.89 2.44
CA ILE A 209 -23.50 -7.76 1.30
C ILE A 209 -22.08 -7.46 1.77
N LYS A 210 -21.10 -8.12 1.16
CA LYS A 210 -19.67 -7.86 1.34
C LYS A 210 -19.02 -7.59 -0.01
N VAL A 211 -17.82 -7.00 0.00
CA VAL A 211 -17.05 -6.68 -1.22
C VAL A 211 -16.86 -7.90 -2.15
N SER A 212 -16.82 -9.12 -1.59
CA SER A 212 -16.75 -10.37 -2.36
C SER A 212 -17.89 -10.57 -3.38
N GLN A 213 -19.02 -9.88 -3.22
CA GLN A 213 -20.14 -9.97 -4.15
C GLN A 213 -19.87 -9.20 -5.46
N ALA A 214 -18.85 -8.34 -5.49
CA ALA A 214 -18.40 -7.69 -6.72
C ALA A 214 -17.59 -8.63 -7.62
N TYR A 215 -16.94 -9.65 -7.04
CA TYR A 215 -16.06 -10.57 -7.76
C TYR A 215 -16.88 -11.52 -8.64
N TYR A 216 -16.71 -11.42 -9.97
CA TYR A 216 -17.46 -12.18 -10.96
C TYR A 216 -16.57 -12.72 -12.11
N CYS A 217 -15.32 -12.29 -12.19
CA CYS A 217 -14.35 -12.70 -13.21
C CYS A 217 -12.93 -12.72 -12.63
N ASP A 218 -11.95 -13.11 -13.44
CA ASP A 218 -10.55 -13.18 -13.04
C ASP A 218 -9.82 -11.84 -13.19
N ASP A 219 -10.49 -10.83 -13.74
CA ASP A 219 -9.95 -9.49 -13.86
C ASP A 219 -10.11 -8.71 -12.56
N ALA A 220 -8.96 -8.43 -11.92
CA ALA A 220 -8.94 -7.74 -10.63
C ALA A 220 -9.45 -6.30 -10.72
N PHE A 221 -9.14 -5.57 -11.82
CA PHE A 221 -9.64 -4.21 -12.01
C PHE A 221 -11.15 -4.17 -12.15
N LEU A 222 -11.74 -5.03 -12.99
CA LEU A 222 -13.19 -5.09 -13.19
C LEU A 222 -13.95 -5.47 -11.92
N ASN A 223 -13.39 -6.38 -11.11
CA ASN A 223 -13.95 -6.74 -9.81
C ASN A 223 -13.94 -5.53 -8.85
N GLN A 224 -12.86 -4.77 -8.81
CA GLN A 224 -12.75 -3.56 -7.97
C GLN A 224 -13.65 -2.43 -8.48
N LEU A 225 -13.75 -2.23 -9.81
CA LEU A 225 -14.66 -1.26 -10.44
C LEU A 225 -16.14 -1.52 -10.07
N GLY A 226 -16.48 -2.80 -9.81
CA GLY A 226 -17.79 -3.22 -9.34
C GLY A 226 -18.09 -2.88 -7.87
N ILE A 227 -17.17 -2.28 -7.12
CA ILE A 227 -17.37 -1.89 -5.72
C ILE A 227 -17.54 -0.36 -5.64
N ASN A 228 -18.48 0.10 -4.82
CA ASN A 228 -18.56 1.53 -4.51
C ASN A 228 -17.45 1.91 -3.51
N PRO A 229 -16.58 2.92 -3.81
CA PRO A 229 -15.46 3.28 -2.93
C PRO A 229 -15.88 3.75 -1.53
N ALA A 230 -17.02 4.44 -1.41
CA ALA A 230 -17.55 4.85 -0.09
C ALA A 230 -18.01 3.61 0.72
N PHE A 231 -18.58 2.59 0.05
CA PHE A 231 -18.92 1.33 0.70
C PHE A 231 -17.65 0.60 1.18
N ASN A 232 -16.61 0.54 0.34
CA ASN A 232 -15.34 -0.11 0.68
C ASN A 232 -14.69 0.58 1.89
N LEU A 233 -14.63 1.91 1.89
CA LEU A 233 -14.12 2.70 3.00
C LEU A 233 -14.94 2.47 4.28
N LEU A 234 -16.27 2.56 4.21
CA LEU A 234 -17.15 2.35 5.37
C LEU A 234 -16.96 0.95 5.97
N THR A 235 -16.95 -0.08 5.14
CA THR A 235 -16.84 -1.47 5.62
C THR A 235 -15.44 -1.75 6.17
N SER A 236 -14.37 -1.24 5.56
CA SER A 236 -13.01 -1.42 6.07
C SER A 236 -12.82 -0.74 7.44
N VAL A 237 -13.37 0.48 7.64
CA VAL A 237 -13.35 1.15 8.95
C VAL A 237 -14.13 0.36 10.00
N LEU A 238 -15.33 -0.12 9.65
CA LEU A 238 -16.13 -0.92 10.58
C LEU A 238 -15.45 -2.25 10.93
N ASP A 239 -14.75 -2.85 9.97
CA ASP A 239 -13.99 -4.08 10.18
C ASP A 239 -12.78 -3.83 11.09
N ASP A 240 -12.04 -2.72 10.91
CA ASP A 240 -10.92 -2.34 11.79
C ASP A 240 -11.38 -2.04 13.23
N MET A 241 -12.58 -1.49 13.40
CA MET A 241 -13.15 -1.22 14.73
C MET A 241 -13.56 -2.51 15.47
N ARG A 242 -13.74 -3.63 14.78
CA ARG A 242 -14.05 -4.92 15.39
C ARG A 242 -12.81 -5.49 16.06
N LYS A 243 -12.89 -5.80 17.36
CA LYS A 243 -11.78 -6.39 18.12
C LYS A 243 -11.23 -7.67 17.49
N GLU A 244 -12.10 -8.43 16.84
CA GLU A 244 -11.78 -9.70 16.17
C GLU A 244 -10.88 -9.54 14.95
N ASN A 245 -10.98 -8.40 14.23
CA ASN A 245 -10.19 -8.15 13.01
C ASN A 245 -8.86 -7.41 13.26
N ARG A 246 -8.62 -6.96 14.49
CA ARG A 246 -7.33 -6.35 14.87
C ARG A 246 -6.21 -7.39 14.99
N GLU A 247 -6.54 -8.66 15.08
CA GLU A 247 -5.63 -9.77 15.17
C GLU A 247 -5.84 -10.72 14.00
N LEU A 248 -4.74 -11.05 13.32
CA LEU A 248 -4.79 -12.06 12.26
C LEU A 248 -4.82 -13.44 12.90
N HIS A 249 -5.89 -14.18 12.64
CA HIS A 249 -6.03 -15.57 13.02
C HIS A 249 -6.00 -16.46 11.77
N LEU A 250 -4.80 -16.78 11.31
CA LEU A 250 -4.58 -17.62 10.12
C LEU A 250 -4.44 -19.09 10.49
N MET A 251 -3.83 -19.35 11.64
CA MET A 251 -3.60 -20.69 12.20
C MET A 251 -3.19 -20.59 13.68
N PRO A 252 -3.16 -21.72 14.44
CA PRO A 252 -2.69 -21.72 15.82
C PRO A 252 -1.24 -21.22 15.94
N TYR A 253 -0.95 -20.36 16.91
CA TYR A 253 0.40 -19.81 17.12
C TYR A 253 1.49 -20.87 17.31
N SER A 254 1.21 -21.92 18.06
CA SER A 254 2.16 -23.02 18.30
C SER A 254 2.57 -23.72 17.00
N GLU A 255 1.62 -23.97 16.14
CA GLU A 255 1.83 -24.55 14.82
C GLU A 255 2.62 -23.59 13.92
N ALA A 256 2.21 -22.30 13.86
CA ALA A 256 2.86 -21.27 13.08
C ALA A 256 4.33 -21.14 13.45
N ILE A 257 4.65 -21.03 14.75
CA ILE A 257 6.01 -20.91 15.26
C ILE A 257 6.84 -22.16 14.91
N THR A 258 6.27 -23.36 15.10
CA THR A 258 6.95 -24.60 14.76
C THR A 258 7.31 -24.68 13.28
N ASN A 259 6.35 -24.33 12.41
CA ASN A 259 6.57 -24.33 10.96
C ASN A 259 7.58 -23.28 10.55
N THR A 260 7.48 -22.03 11.05
CA THR A 260 8.43 -20.95 10.73
C THR A 260 9.84 -21.30 11.17
N ARG A 261 10.02 -21.85 12.37
CA ARG A 261 11.32 -22.32 12.85
C ARG A 261 11.90 -23.41 11.97
N ARG A 262 11.08 -24.36 11.53
CA ARG A 262 11.50 -25.42 10.59
C ARG A 262 11.96 -24.85 9.25
N TRP A 263 11.21 -23.88 8.68
CA TRP A 263 11.59 -23.22 7.43
C TRP A 263 12.91 -22.44 7.54
N LEU A 264 13.20 -21.90 8.73
CA LEU A 264 14.43 -21.16 9.02
C LEU A 264 15.58 -22.05 9.53
N GLY A 265 15.37 -23.37 9.59
CA GLY A 265 16.38 -24.31 10.12
C GLY A 265 16.69 -24.11 11.61
N ILE A 266 15.79 -23.51 12.39
CA ILE A 266 16.00 -23.23 13.82
C ILE A 266 15.68 -24.49 14.63
N THR A 267 16.71 -25.07 15.23
CA THR A 267 16.62 -26.24 16.13
C THR A 267 16.68 -25.80 17.60
N GLY A 268 16.35 -26.72 18.53
CA GLY A 268 16.41 -26.48 19.97
C GLY A 268 15.12 -25.88 20.56
N THR A 269 15.17 -25.54 21.85
CA THR A 269 14.04 -25.01 22.61
C THR A 269 13.63 -23.61 22.16
N VAL A 270 12.35 -23.30 22.34
CA VAL A 270 11.82 -21.96 22.05
C VAL A 270 12.26 -21.01 23.16
N ASP A 271 12.95 -19.92 22.79
CA ASP A 271 13.30 -18.85 23.73
C ASP A 271 12.04 -18.02 24.04
N SER A 272 11.72 -17.86 25.31
CA SER A 272 10.56 -17.08 25.74
C SER A 272 10.68 -15.59 25.43
N SER A 273 11.90 -15.06 25.23
CA SER A 273 12.14 -13.67 24.87
C SER A 273 11.84 -13.38 23.39
N ASN A 274 12.18 -14.32 22.51
CA ASN A 274 11.85 -14.26 21.09
C ASN A 274 11.91 -15.65 20.46
N VAL A 275 10.79 -16.08 19.90
CA VAL A 275 10.61 -17.43 19.33
C VAL A 275 11.53 -17.75 18.13
N LEU A 276 12.12 -16.73 17.49
CA LEU A 276 13.04 -16.87 16.34
C LEU A 276 14.50 -16.61 16.72
N LYS A 277 14.80 -16.34 17.98
CA LYS A 277 16.18 -16.07 18.44
C LYS A 277 17.10 -17.24 18.10
N ARG A 278 18.22 -16.91 17.43
CA ARG A 278 19.26 -17.86 17.06
C ARG A 278 20.62 -17.18 16.91
N ALA A 279 21.69 -17.88 17.26
CA ALA A 279 23.02 -17.46 16.89
C ALA A 279 23.28 -17.77 15.41
N VAL A 280 23.79 -16.79 14.68
CA VAL A 280 24.24 -16.94 13.29
C VAL A 280 25.77 -16.84 13.31
N ILE A 281 26.43 -17.93 12.98
CA ILE A 281 27.90 -18.02 12.97
C ILE A 281 28.36 -17.86 11.53
N ASN A 282 29.09 -16.79 11.25
CA ASN A 282 29.68 -16.51 9.97
C ASN A 282 31.23 -16.55 10.13
N PRO A 283 31.93 -17.56 9.62
CA PRO A 283 33.39 -17.56 9.60
C PRO A 283 33.86 -16.42 8.67
N LEU A 284 35.02 -15.85 9.01
CA LEU A 284 35.67 -14.89 8.12
C LEU A 284 35.91 -15.54 6.75
N PRO A 285 35.58 -14.85 5.63
CA PRO A 285 35.83 -15.39 4.30
C PRO A 285 37.33 -15.67 4.10
N ALA A 286 37.67 -16.85 3.56
CA ALA A 286 39.06 -17.27 3.34
C ALA A 286 39.91 -16.29 2.50
N HIS A 287 39.25 -15.48 1.68
CA HIS A 287 39.90 -14.42 0.86
C HIS A 287 40.29 -13.17 1.66
N THR A 288 39.82 -13.01 2.90
CA THR A 288 40.23 -11.90 3.78
C THR A 288 41.56 -12.13 4.46
N GLU A 289 42.09 -13.34 4.48
CA GLU A 289 43.42 -13.61 5.00
C GLU A 289 44.52 -12.97 4.14
N ALA A 290 44.33 -12.81 2.84
CA ALA A 290 45.26 -12.12 1.93
C ALA A 290 45.13 -10.59 1.95
N ALA A 291 43.98 -10.07 2.42
CA ALA A 291 43.68 -8.62 2.53
C ALA A 291 44.03 -8.06 3.93
N THR A 292 44.65 -8.83 4.81
CA THR A 292 44.97 -8.46 6.19
C THR A 292 46.10 -7.42 6.34
N ALA A 293 46.49 -6.73 5.26
CA ALA A 293 47.32 -5.53 5.39
C ALA A 293 46.58 -4.33 6.02
N THR A 294 45.25 -4.30 5.98
CA THR A 294 44.44 -3.34 6.74
C THR A 294 43.33 -4.07 7.46
N LYS A 295 43.47 -4.25 8.76
CA LYS A 295 42.48 -4.88 9.70
C LYS A 295 41.11 -4.14 9.78
N GLN A 296 40.71 -3.39 8.77
CA GLN A 296 39.53 -2.54 8.85
C GLN A 296 38.34 -3.24 8.21
N ARG A 297 37.28 -3.46 9.01
CA ARG A 297 35.97 -3.97 8.53
C ARG A 297 35.41 -3.09 7.42
N PRO A 298 34.73 -3.66 6.40
CA PRO A 298 34.18 -2.86 5.32
C PRO A 298 33.07 -1.92 5.81
N ASN A 299 33.01 -0.73 5.24
CA ASN A 299 31.86 0.15 5.38
C ASN A 299 30.66 -0.43 4.64
N VAL A 300 29.47 0.05 4.95
CA VAL A 300 28.23 -0.37 4.30
C VAL A 300 27.42 0.86 3.88
N VAL A 301 26.98 0.89 2.62
CA VAL A 301 26.04 1.87 2.09
C VAL A 301 24.82 1.13 1.53
N VAL A 302 23.65 1.40 2.07
CA VAL A 302 22.36 0.89 1.58
C VAL A 302 21.60 2.02 0.92
N ILE A 303 21.25 1.88 -0.35
CA ILE A 303 20.39 2.78 -1.09
C ILE A 303 19.04 2.10 -1.25
N LEU A 304 18.01 2.70 -0.66
CA LEU A 304 16.61 2.30 -0.81
C LEU A 304 15.95 3.24 -1.82
N MET A 305 15.69 2.74 -3.02
CA MET A 305 15.11 3.52 -4.10
C MET A 305 13.59 3.47 -4.02
N GLU A 306 12.97 4.62 -3.95
CA GLU A 306 11.51 4.76 -3.93
C GLU A 306 10.85 4.10 -5.14
N SER A 307 9.93 3.16 -4.88
CA SER A 307 9.04 2.53 -5.86
C SER A 307 9.73 1.96 -7.12
N MET A 308 10.98 1.51 -7.01
CA MET A 308 11.76 1.01 -8.15
C MET A 308 11.44 -0.46 -8.43
N SER A 309 10.41 -0.69 -9.24
CA SER A 309 10.08 -2.04 -9.72
C SER A 309 11.16 -2.60 -10.64
N ALA A 310 11.42 -3.91 -10.56
CA ALA A 310 12.30 -4.61 -11.50
C ALA A 310 11.83 -4.44 -12.95
N ASN A 311 10.52 -4.40 -13.19
CA ASN A 311 9.93 -4.20 -14.52
C ASN A 311 10.21 -2.82 -15.15
N LEU A 312 10.82 -1.87 -14.42
CA LEU A 312 11.30 -0.60 -14.97
C LEU A 312 12.70 -0.73 -15.61
N MET A 313 13.43 -1.80 -15.30
CA MET A 313 14.81 -1.99 -15.75
C MET A 313 14.88 -2.73 -17.09
N GLY A 314 15.83 -2.33 -17.92
CA GLY A 314 16.11 -3.00 -19.21
C GLY A 314 16.50 -4.45 -19.04
N THR A 315 17.23 -4.78 -17.97
CA THR A 315 17.62 -6.16 -17.62
C THR A 315 16.42 -7.10 -17.42
N PHE A 316 15.27 -6.57 -17.00
CA PHE A 316 14.02 -7.33 -16.84
C PHE A 316 13.03 -7.14 -17.99
N GLY A 317 13.52 -6.72 -19.16
CA GLY A 317 12.74 -6.67 -20.40
C GLY A 317 12.07 -5.32 -20.72
N ASN A 318 12.37 -4.26 -19.97
CA ASN A 318 11.88 -2.93 -20.30
C ASN A 318 12.68 -2.30 -21.45
N ASN A 319 12.06 -2.13 -22.61
CA ASN A 319 12.71 -1.59 -23.80
C ASN A 319 12.83 -0.06 -23.83
N SER A 320 12.35 0.65 -22.80
CA SER A 320 12.40 2.11 -22.73
C SER A 320 13.75 2.65 -22.28
N HIS A 321 14.71 1.80 -21.91
CA HIS A 321 16.07 2.15 -21.48
C HIS A 321 16.13 3.23 -20.37
N LEU A 322 15.26 3.11 -19.37
CA LEU A 322 15.11 4.10 -18.29
C LEU A 322 16.25 4.05 -17.27
N THR A 323 16.90 2.89 -17.11
CA THR A 323 17.79 2.58 -15.99
C THR A 323 19.18 2.11 -16.40
N PRO A 324 19.91 2.87 -17.27
CA PRO A 324 21.21 2.44 -17.77
C PRO A 324 22.27 2.23 -16.68
N THR A 325 22.20 2.97 -15.57
CA THR A 325 23.11 2.79 -14.42
C THR A 325 22.83 1.47 -13.71
N LEU A 326 21.58 1.24 -13.34
CA LEU A 326 21.19 0.01 -12.63
C LEU A 326 21.41 -1.24 -13.51
N ASP A 327 21.10 -1.16 -14.81
CA ASP A 327 21.34 -2.24 -15.76
C ASP A 327 22.83 -2.57 -15.88
N SER A 328 23.70 -1.53 -15.93
CA SER A 328 25.14 -1.74 -15.92
C SER A 328 25.63 -2.37 -14.63
N LEU A 329 25.19 -1.86 -13.47
CA LEU A 329 25.54 -2.41 -12.16
C LEU A 329 25.08 -3.85 -12.00
N TYR A 330 23.88 -4.15 -12.46
CA TYR A 330 23.28 -5.48 -12.41
C TYR A 330 24.14 -6.54 -13.09
N ASN A 331 24.74 -6.19 -14.22
CA ASN A 331 25.59 -7.08 -15.00
C ASN A 331 27.02 -7.24 -14.44
N HIS A 332 27.45 -6.38 -13.51
CA HIS A 332 28.80 -6.34 -12.97
C HIS A 332 28.88 -6.51 -11.44
N SER A 333 27.83 -7.05 -10.83
CA SER A 333 27.69 -7.16 -9.38
C SER A 333 27.13 -8.53 -8.98
N LEU A 334 26.94 -8.75 -7.69
CA LEU A 334 26.01 -9.77 -7.21
C LEU A 334 24.59 -9.22 -7.38
N ALA A 335 23.85 -9.77 -8.32
CA ALA A 335 22.52 -9.32 -8.70
C ALA A 335 21.49 -10.46 -8.64
N PHE A 336 20.27 -10.15 -8.22
CA PHE A 336 19.24 -11.15 -7.90
C PHE A 336 18.09 -11.07 -8.91
N ASP A 337 17.83 -12.19 -9.62
CA ASP A 337 16.83 -12.24 -10.67
C ASP A 337 15.39 -12.33 -10.14
N HIS A 338 15.20 -12.89 -8.94
CA HIS A 338 13.89 -13.15 -8.34
C HIS A 338 13.85 -12.64 -6.91
N PHE A 339 13.88 -11.31 -6.75
CA PHE A 339 13.89 -10.66 -5.45
C PHE A 339 12.62 -9.86 -5.21
N TYR A 340 12.03 -10.01 -4.01
CA TYR A 340 10.70 -9.49 -3.71
C TYR A 340 10.70 -8.59 -2.47
N SER A 341 9.96 -7.47 -2.55
CA SER A 341 9.69 -6.63 -1.39
C SER A 341 8.74 -7.31 -0.42
N ALA A 342 8.88 -7.02 0.87
CA ALA A 342 8.04 -7.58 1.91
C ALA A 342 6.60 -7.03 1.89
N GLY A 343 6.41 -5.85 1.30
CA GLY A 343 5.13 -5.17 1.19
C GLY A 343 5.16 -4.10 0.11
N ILE A 344 4.14 -3.25 0.09
CA ILE A 344 3.91 -2.23 -0.94
C ILE A 344 4.05 -0.80 -0.41
N HIS A 345 4.63 -0.62 0.77
CA HIS A 345 4.87 0.68 1.41
C HIS A 345 6.32 0.80 1.85
N THR A 346 6.86 2.02 1.85
CA THR A 346 8.23 2.33 2.25
C THR A 346 8.57 1.81 3.66
N ASN A 347 7.65 1.96 4.62
CA ASN A 347 7.85 1.43 5.97
C ASN A 347 7.99 -0.10 6.03
N HIS A 348 7.32 -0.83 5.13
CA HIS A 348 7.44 -2.29 4.99
C HIS A 348 8.83 -2.68 4.47
N GLY A 349 9.27 -2.00 3.41
CA GLY A 349 10.59 -2.22 2.82
C GLY A 349 11.73 -1.93 3.81
N MET A 350 11.62 -0.83 4.56
CA MET A 350 12.62 -0.47 5.57
C MET A 350 12.69 -1.47 6.72
N THR A 351 11.54 -1.87 7.28
CA THR A 351 11.54 -2.85 8.39
C THR A 351 12.04 -4.22 7.94
N ALA A 352 11.72 -4.63 6.72
CA ALA A 352 12.18 -5.90 6.18
C ALA A 352 13.68 -5.89 5.88
N THR A 353 14.16 -4.88 5.19
CA THR A 353 15.57 -4.77 4.78
C THR A 353 16.50 -4.59 5.98
N LEU A 354 16.17 -3.63 6.85
CA LEU A 354 17.09 -3.19 7.90
C LEU A 354 16.98 -4.02 9.18
N TYR A 355 15.84 -4.67 9.41
CA TYR A 355 15.56 -5.42 10.64
C TYR A 355 15.14 -6.88 10.40
N SER A 356 15.17 -7.34 9.14
CA SER A 356 14.84 -8.73 8.76
C SER A 356 13.45 -9.18 9.25
N PHE A 357 12.49 -8.23 9.32
CA PHE A 357 11.14 -8.46 9.83
C PHE A 357 10.09 -8.16 8.74
N PRO A 358 9.17 -9.11 8.42
CA PRO A 358 8.26 -9.00 7.31
C PRO A 358 7.17 -7.95 7.56
N ALA A 359 6.52 -7.49 6.50
CA ALA A 359 5.31 -6.70 6.60
C ALA A 359 4.14 -7.56 7.10
N ILE A 360 3.27 -6.97 7.90
CA ILE A 360 2.00 -7.57 8.34
C ILE A 360 0.87 -6.75 7.74
N MET A 361 0.52 -7.06 6.50
CA MET A 361 -0.47 -6.34 5.70
C MET A 361 -0.22 -4.82 5.72
N PHE A 362 -1.24 -3.99 5.96
CA PHE A 362 -1.13 -2.52 5.98
C PHE A 362 -0.44 -1.94 7.23
N ARG A 363 -0.10 -2.76 8.22
CA ARG A 363 0.38 -2.28 9.52
C ARG A 363 1.76 -1.62 9.44
N ASN A 364 1.85 -0.37 9.89
CA ASN A 364 3.14 0.30 10.04
C ASN A 364 3.83 -0.14 11.35
N LEU A 365 4.86 -0.97 11.22
CA LEU A 365 5.57 -1.58 12.35
C LEU A 365 6.57 -0.65 13.04
N MET A 366 6.75 0.58 12.55
CA MET A 366 7.57 1.61 13.19
C MET A 366 6.78 2.47 14.18
N LYS A 367 5.44 2.35 14.16
CA LYS A 367 4.52 3.07 15.04
C LYS A 367 4.11 2.23 16.24
N GLY A 368 3.73 2.89 17.31
CA GLY A 368 3.19 2.28 18.52
C GLY A 368 3.06 3.33 19.63
N THR A 369 2.34 3.01 20.72
CA THR A 369 2.25 3.88 21.93
C THR A 369 3.64 4.16 22.50
N VAL A 370 4.52 3.17 22.40
CA VAL A 370 5.96 3.29 22.63
C VAL A 370 6.65 2.88 21.33
N THR A 371 7.69 3.62 20.93
CA THR A 371 8.48 3.29 19.74
C THR A 371 9.02 1.86 19.83
N PRO A 372 8.72 0.98 18.88
CA PRO A 372 9.12 -0.42 18.96
C PRO A 372 10.65 -0.60 18.89
N HIS A 373 11.19 -1.45 19.77
CA HIS A 373 12.57 -1.89 19.68
C HIS A 373 12.71 -3.06 18.69
N ARG A 374 13.75 -3.01 17.86
CA ARG A 374 14.10 -4.06 16.90
C ARG A 374 15.61 -4.24 16.81
N HIS A 375 16.01 -5.48 16.61
CA HIS A 375 17.38 -5.83 16.34
C HIS A 375 17.60 -5.95 14.82
N GLY A 376 18.56 -5.23 14.28
CA GLY A 376 18.77 -5.12 12.84
C GLY A 376 20.21 -4.74 12.47
N ILE A 377 20.43 -4.34 11.21
CA ILE A 377 21.76 -4.00 10.68
C ILE A 377 22.42 -2.93 11.57
N ALA A 378 21.73 -1.84 11.84
CA ALA A 378 22.28 -0.72 12.59
C ALA A 378 22.64 -1.11 14.04
N THR A 379 21.81 -1.91 14.74
CA THR A 379 22.10 -2.33 16.12
C THR A 379 23.31 -3.24 16.17
N VAL A 380 23.43 -4.23 15.27
CA VAL A 380 24.59 -5.12 15.19
C VAL A 380 25.86 -4.33 14.86
N LEU A 381 25.83 -3.43 13.88
CA LEU A 381 27.00 -2.65 13.49
C LEU A 381 27.40 -1.65 14.58
N LYS A 382 26.45 -1.14 15.38
CA LYS A 382 26.74 -0.29 16.54
C LYS A 382 27.54 -1.03 17.61
N GLU A 383 27.22 -2.31 17.88
CA GLU A 383 28.00 -3.18 18.77
C GLU A 383 29.43 -3.37 18.28
N HIS A 384 29.66 -3.20 16.97
CA HIS A 384 30.97 -3.27 16.33
C HIS A 384 31.62 -1.91 16.07
N ASN A 385 31.16 -0.85 16.76
CA ASN A 385 31.72 0.50 16.75
C ASN A 385 31.63 1.23 15.39
N TYR A 386 30.58 0.94 14.58
CA TYR A 386 30.27 1.70 13.38
C TYR A 386 29.61 3.05 13.69
N ASN A 387 29.85 4.04 12.84
CA ASN A 387 29.04 5.27 12.78
C ASN A 387 27.82 5.01 11.89
N ASN A 388 26.63 4.95 12.46
CA ASN A 388 25.39 4.64 11.76
C ASN A 388 24.61 5.89 11.37
N MET A 389 24.41 6.12 10.08
CA MET A 389 23.77 7.32 9.52
C MET A 389 22.53 6.94 8.70
N PHE A 390 21.45 7.68 8.86
CA PHE A 390 20.25 7.58 8.03
C PHE A 390 19.97 8.90 7.32
N PHE A 391 19.74 8.86 6.02
CA PHE A 391 19.43 10.02 5.19
C PHE A 391 18.06 9.84 4.54
N MET A 392 17.17 10.80 4.71
CA MET A 392 15.86 10.85 4.08
C MET A 392 15.57 12.25 3.53
N THR A 393 14.70 12.36 2.55
CA THR A 393 14.38 13.63 1.89
C THR A 393 13.39 14.48 2.68
N HIS A 394 12.41 13.86 3.31
CA HIS A 394 11.24 14.47 3.94
C HIS A 394 11.43 14.75 5.44
N GLU A 395 10.35 15.23 6.08
CA GLU A 395 10.32 15.53 7.50
C GLU A 395 10.62 14.29 8.37
N ALA A 396 11.36 14.50 9.43
CA ALA A 396 11.82 13.46 10.35
C ALA A 396 10.70 12.67 11.05
N GLN A 397 9.55 13.31 11.26
CA GLN A 397 8.40 12.72 11.93
C GLN A 397 7.56 11.80 11.01
N TYR A 398 7.74 11.89 9.70
CA TYR A 398 6.98 11.07 8.76
C TYR A 398 7.17 9.60 9.10
N ASP A 399 6.07 8.84 9.17
CA ASP A 399 6.03 7.42 9.56
C ASP A 399 6.76 7.06 10.87
N ASN A 400 6.96 8.04 11.77
CA ASN A 400 7.73 7.88 13.01
C ASN A 400 9.22 7.53 12.80
N MET A 401 9.76 7.82 11.60
CA MET A 401 11.09 7.36 11.19
C MET A 401 12.20 7.81 12.14
N LYS A 402 12.25 9.09 12.51
CA LYS A 402 13.33 9.59 13.39
C LYS A 402 13.34 8.88 14.74
N ALA A 403 12.17 8.78 15.39
CA ALA A 403 12.09 8.10 16.68
C ALA A 403 12.44 6.61 16.54
N PHE A 404 11.95 5.95 15.49
CA PHE A 404 12.19 4.53 15.27
C PHE A 404 13.68 4.24 15.01
N PHE A 405 14.33 4.97 14.12
CA PHE A 405 15.73 4.72 13.77
C PHE A 405 16.68 5.12 14.90
N ALA A 406 16.43 6.24 15.59
CA ALA A 406 17.21 6.62 16.76
C ALA A 406 17.15 5.57 17.89
N THR A 407 15.94 4.98 18.11
CA THR A 407 15.75 3.90 19.08
C THR A 407 16.45 2.61 18.67
N ASN A 408 16.64 2.40 17.35
CA ASN A 408 17.04 1.14 16.75
C ASN A 408 18.42 1.18 16.05
N GLY A 409 19.37 1.90 16.66
CA GLY A 409 20.80 1.75 16.37
C GLY A 409 21.42 2.83 15.47
N TYR A 410 20.65 3.78 14.92
CA TYR A 410 21.23 4.90 14.16
C TYR A 410 21.69 6.03 15.10
N ASP A 411 22.90 6.55 14.84
CA ASP A 411 23.50 7.64 15.61
C ASP A 411 23.06 9.00 15.09
N ASP A 412 23.09 9.17 13.77
CA ASP A 412 22.75 10.40 13.09
C ASP A 412 21.60 10.17 12.10
N ILE A 413 20.57 11.01 12.14
CA ILE A 413 19.43 10.96 11.23
C ILE A 413 19.29 12.34 10.57
N TYR A 414 19.52 12.37 9.26
CA TYR A 414 19.44 13.56 8.44
C TYR A 414 18.14 13.54 7.65
N SER A 415 17.37 14.61 7.80
CA SER A 415 16.02 14.78 7.26
C SER A 415 15.84 16.20 6.75
N GLN A 416 14.68 16.55 6.24
CA GLN A 416 14.38 17.88 5.69
C GLN A 416 14.83 19.02 6.63
N GLU A 417 14.73 18.84 7.94
CA GLU A 417 15.14 19.81 8.95
C GLU A 417 16.66 20.03 9.02
N SER A 418 17.44 19.11 8.44
CA SER A 418 18.90 19.21 8.36
C SER A 418 19.38 19.97 7.10
N TYR A 419 18.48 20.29 6.18
CA TYR A 419 18.79 20.84 4.88
C TYR A 419 18.40 22.31 4.73
N PRO A 420 19.02 23.09 3.83
CA PRO A 420 18.57 24.44 3.52
C PRO A 420 17.13 24.43 2.99
N LYS A 421 16.30 25.34 3.46
CA LYS A 421 14.90 25.45 3.02
C LYS A 421 14.74 25.69 1.52
N SER A 422 15.74 26.30 0.89
CA SER A 422 15.78 26.53 -0.57
C SER A 422 15.86 25.25 -1.39
N GLU A 423 16.31 24.15 -0.79
CA GLU A 423 16.47 22.85 -1.45
C GLU A 423 15.21 21.98 -1.37
N VAL A 424 14.22 22.39 -0.58
CA VAL A 424 12.94 21.69 -0.47
C VAL A 424 12.12 21.95 -1.72
N VAL A 425 11.83 20.89 -2.47
CA VAL A 425 11.17 20.97 -3.79
C VAL A 425 9.68 20.70 -3.73
N ASN A 426 9.22 19.92 -2.74
CA ASN A 426 7.81 19.57 -2.55
C ASN A 426 7.54 19.13 -1.10
N SER A 427 6.33 18.63 -0.82
CA SER A 427 5.91 18.13 0.50
C SER A 427 6.69 16.90 0.99
N PHE A 428 7.43 16.22 0.12
CA PHE A 428 8.33 15.11 0.45
C PHE A 428 9.80 15.55 0.56
N GLY A 429 10.06 16.85 0.63
CA GLY A 429 11.36 17.43 0.97
C GLY A 429 12.26 17.71 -0.22
N VAL A 430 13.53 17.31 -0.11
CA VAL A 430 14.58 17.65 -1.08
C VAL A 430 14.63 16.64 -2.22
N SER A 431 15.27 17.03 -3.33
CA SER A 431 15.49 16.15 -4.49
C SER A 431 16.57 15.09 -4.21
N ASP A 432 16.52 13.96 -4.94
CA ASP A 432 17.49 12.87 -4.75
C ASP A 432 18.93 13.30 -5.01
N HIS A 433 19.19 14.12 -6.04
CA HIS A 433 20.57 14.55 -6.31
C HIS A 433 21.14 15.43 -5.18
N PHE A 434 20.30 16.26 -4.54
CA PHE A 434 20.70 17.00 -3.35
C PHE A 434 20.97 16.05 -2.18
N LEU A 435 20.04 15.11 -1.91
CA LEU A 435 20.19 14.11 -0.86
C LEU A 435 21.50 13.34 -1.01
N PHE A 436 21.81 12.83 -2.20
CA PHE A 436 23.05 12.10 -2.47
C PHE A 436 24.29 12.96 -2.28
N SER A 437 24.25 14.22 -2.71
CA SER A 437 25.37 15.17 -2.53
C SER A 437 25.61 15.47 -1.05
N TYR A 438 24.53 15.68 -0.29
CA TYR A 438 24.59 15.89 1.16
C TYR A 438 25.12 14.65 1.90
N ALA A 439 24.61 13.48 1.54
CA ALA A 439 25.05 12.20 2.09
C ALA A 439 26.54 11.96 1.82
N LEU A 440 27.03 12.16 0.58
CA LEU A 440 28.43 12.03 0.23
C LEU A 440 29.33 12.92 1.09
N ASN A 441 29.00 14.20 1.20
CA ASN A 441 29.78 15.16 2.00
C ASN A 441 29.79 14.77 3.49
N THR A 442 28.68 14.24 4.00
CA THR A 442 28.58 13.83 5.40
C THR A 442 29.34 12.53 5.65
N ILE A 443 29.23 11.55 4.74
CA ILE A 443 29.99 10.31 4.78
C ILE A 443 31.50 10.62 4.76
N ASN A 444 31.96 11.54 3.91
CA ASN A 444 33.37 11.95 3.85
C ASN A 444 33.86 12.46 5.22
N ARG A 445 33.08 13.33 5.88
CA ARG A 445 33.44 13.82 7.24
C ARG A 445 33.50 12.71 8.27
N LYS A 446 32.55 11.77 8.23
CA LYS A 446 32.50 10.65 9.18
C LYS A 446 33.59 9.60 8.91
N ALA A 447 33.88 9.31 7.65
CA ALA A 447 34.95 8.40 7.24
C ALA A 447 36.34 8.92 7.67
N ALA A 448 36.55 10.25 7.66
CA ALA A 448 37.78 10.88 8.12
C ALA A 448 38.10 10.61 9.61
N THR A 449 37.12 10.16 10.42
CA THR A 449 37.35 9.75 11.81
C THR A 449 38.08 8.41 11.94
N GLY A 450 38.26 7.65 10.85
CA GLY A 450 38.88 6.33 10.84
C GLY A 450 38.00 5.20 11.35
N LYS A 451 36.78 5.49 11.82
CA LYS A 451 35.79 4.44 12.19
C LYS A 451 35.05 3.95 10.96
N PRO A 452 34.71 2.65 10.88
CA PRO A 452 33.82 2.16 9.85
C PRO A 452 32.45 2.82 9.97
N PHE A 453 31.73 2.93 8.86
CA PHE A 453 30.41 3.54 8.85
C PHE A 453 29.37 2.65 8.16
N PHE A 454 28.13 2.87 8.56
CA PHE A 454 26.94 2.36 7.91
C PHE A 454 26.05 3.56 7.53
N ALA A 455 25.72 3.69 6.26
CA ALA A 455 24.85 4.74 5.75
C ALA A 455 23.65 4.14 5.03
N THR A 456 22.45 4.53 5.40
CA THR A 456 21.21 4.22 4.68
C THR A 456 20.70 5.51 4.02
N ILE A 457 20.46 5.46 2.71
CA ILE A 457 19.98 6.58 1.90
C ILE A 457 18.62 6.18 1.31
N LEU A 458 17.55 6.83 1.77
CA LEU A 458 16.18 6.63 1.29
C LEU A 458 15.84 7.73 0.29
N THR A 459 15.64 7.35 -0.98
CA THR A 459 15.27 8.28 -2.06
C THR A 459 13.76 8.52 -2.12
N ILE A 460 13.30 9.45 -2.97
CA ILE A 460 11.88 9.82 -3.10
C ILE A 460 11.43 10.07 -4.54
N SER A 461 12.36 10.21 -5.50
CA SER A 461 12.04 10.76 -6.82
C SER A 461 10.90 10.07 -7.54
N ASN A 462 10.78 8.72 -7.44
CA ASN A 462 9.72 7.96 -8.11
C ASN A 462 8.37 7.94 -7.33
N HIS A 463 8.20 8.86 -6.38
CA HIS A 463 6.93 9.13 -5.68
C HIS A 463 6.23 10.35 -6.27
N PRO A 464 4.91 10.33 -6.53
CA PRO A 464 4.16 11.53 -6.91
C PRO A 464 4.20 12.61 -5.79
N PRO A 465 4.24 13.90 -6.14
CA PRO A 465 4.29 14.48 -7.49
C PRO A 465 5.67 14.33 -8.12
N TYR A 466 5.71 13.93 -9.41
CA TYR A 466 6.96 13.69 -10.12
C TYR A 466 7.63 15.02 -10.51
N ILE A 467 8.63 15.43 -9.73
CA ILE A 467 9.38 16.68 -9.97
C ILE A 467 10.75 16.37 -10.55
N VAL A 468 10.84 16.49 -11.86
CA VAL A 468 12.11 16.37 -12.58
C VAL A 468 12.75 17.75 -12.66
N PRO A 469 14.01 17.93 -12.18
CA PRO A 469 14.69 19.23 -12.27
C PRO A 469 14.82 19.71 -13.72
N SER A 470 14.64 21.01 -13.95
CA SER A 470 14.65 21.60 -15.30
C SER A 470 15.99 21.43 -16.04
N TRP A 471 17.09 21.29 -15.33
CA TRP A 471 18.42 21.05 -15.89
C TRP A 471 18.63 19.60 -16.34
N PHE A 472 17.86 18.64 -15.81
CA PHE A 472 17.96 17.23 -16.20
C PHE A 472 17.30 17.02 -17.57
N LYS A 473 18.04 16.44 -18.49
CA LYS A 473 17.58 16.19 -19.87
C LYS A 473 17.14 14.72 -19.99
N ALA A 474 15.92 14.44 -19.60
CA ALA A 474 15.31 13.13 -19.80
C ALA A 474 15.17 12.82 -21.30
N LYS A 475 15.25 11.55 -21.66
CA LYS A 475 15.04 11.05 -23.03
C LYS A 475 13.57 10.79 -23.30
N SER A 476 12.84 10.33 -22.30
CA SER A 476 11.42 10.03 -22.38
C SER A 476 10.57 11.30 -22.41
N LYS A 477 9.38 11.20 -23.00
CA LYS A 477 8.40 12.30 -23.01
C LYS A 477 7.45 12.23 -21.81
N ASP A 478 7.21 11.04 -21.29
CA ASP A 478 6.32 10.80 -20.17
C ASP A 478 7.01 11.10 -18.84
N LYS A 479 6.32 11.82 -17.94
CA LYS A 479 6.88 12.25 -16.65
C LYS A 479 7.21 11.09 -15.71
N GLU A 480 6.43 10.03 -15.73
CA GLU A 480 6.72 8.84 -14.91
C GLU A 480 8.02 8.16 -15.36
N GLN A 481 8.26 8.12 -16.66
CA GLN A 481 9.51 7.60 -17.19
C GLN A 481 10.69 8.56 -16.93
N GLN A 482 10.47 9.88 -17.09
CA GLN A 482 11.49 10.89 -16.82
C GLN A 482 12.00 10.84 -15.39
N ILE A 483 11.10 10.63 -14.41
CA ILE A 483 11.49 10.57 -13.00
C ILE A 483 12.30 9.29 -12.69
N VAL A 484 12.02 8.18 -13.35
CA VAL A 484 12.82 6.96 -13.25
C VAL A 484 14.22 7.14 -13.84
N GLU A 485 14.32 7.76 -15.03
CA GLU A 485 15.62 8.13 -15.63
C GLU A 485 16.43 9.04 -14.71
N TYR A 486 15.76 9.99 -14.06
CA TYR A 486 16.41 10.89 -13.11
C TYR A 486 16.88 10.16 -11.85
N ALA A 487 16.06 9.27 -11.28
CA ALA A 487 16.43 8.48 -10.11
C ALA A 487 17.65 7.57 -10.40
N ASP A 488 17.68 6.90 -11.55
CA ASP A 488 18.82 6.11 -12.02
C ASP A 488 20.08 6.95 -12.19
N TRP A 489 19.92 8.14 -12.82
CA TRP A 489 21.03 9.08 -12.99
C TRP A 489 21.60 9.55 -11.64
N CYS A 490 20.76 9.82 -10.64
CA CYS A 490 21.18 10.24 -9.30
C CYS A 490 22.07 9.18 -8.63
N VAL A 491 21.71 7.90 -8.74
CA VAL A 491 22.55 6.80 -8.25
C VAL A 491 23.87 6.75 -8.99
N GLY A 492 23.86 6.90 -10.32
CA GLY A 492 25.07 6.90 -11.14
C GLY A 492 26.04 8.05 -10.80
N ASP A 493 25.51 9.26 -10.62
CA ASP A 493 26.29 10.44 -10.25
C ASP A 493 26.91 10.29 -8.85
N PHE A 494 26.11 9.80 -7.88
CA PHE A 494 26.60 9.50 -6.53
C PHE A 494 27.77 8.50 -6.57
N LEU A 495 27.60 7.37 -7.25
CA LEU A 495 28.64 6.33 -7.33
C LEU A 495 29.89 6.85 -8.07
N LYS A 496 29.72 7.64 -9.13
CA LYS A 496 30.83 8.27 -9.87
C LYS A 496 31.65 9.19 -8.96
N LYS A 497 31.00 9.97 -8.11
CA LYS A 497 31.65 10.85 -7.13
C LYS A 497 32.28 10.04 -6.00
N ALA A 498 31.55 9.07 -5.45
CA ALA A 498 32.03 8.20 -4.38
C ALA A 498 33.28 7.40 -4.76
N LYS A 499 33.43 6.98 -6.03
CA LYS A 499 34.63 6.28 -6.54
C LYS A 499 35.94 7.04 -6.35
N ARG A 500 35.88 8.36 -6.17
CA ARG A 500 37.05 9.23 -5.94
C ARG A 500 37.45 9.28 -4.47
N GLU A 501 36.61 8.82 -3.58
CA GLU A 501 36.81 8.90 -2.14
C GLU A 501 37.64 7.71 -1.61
N PRO A 502 38.53 7.92 -0.64
CA PRO A 502 39.39 6.86 -0.09
C PRO A 502 38.64 5.66 0.45
N TRP A 503 37.46 5.89 1.05
CA TRP A 503 36.64 4.85 1.66
C TRP A 503 35.92 3.94 0.66
N TYR A 504 35.79 4.35 -0.61
CA TYR A 504 35.01 3.62 -1.61
C TYR A 504 35.45 2.14 -1.77
N LYS A 505 36.76 1.91 -1.88
CA LYS A 505 37.31 0.56 -2.11
C LYS A 505 37.06 -0.41 -0.95
N ASN A 506 36.81 0.12 0.26
CA ASN A 506 36.48 -0.67 1.45
C ASN A 506 34.99 -0.55 1.82
N THR A 507 34.10 -0.41 0.84
CA THR A 507 32.66 -0.23 1.07
C THR A 507 31.84 -1.27 0.31
N ILE A 508 30.95 -1.96 1.00
CA ILE A 508 29.89 -2.78 0.39
C ILE A 508 28.70 -1.87 0.12
N PHE A 509 28.29 -1.83 -1.13
CA PHE A 509 27.09 -1.13 -1.57
C PHE A 509 25.96 -2.13 -1.77
N ILE A 510 24.77 -1.75 -1.30
CA ILE A 510 23.51 -2.47 -1.50
C ILE A 510 22.52 -1.49 -2.11
N ILE A 511 22.05 -1.78 -3.31
CA ILE A 511 21.08 -0.97 -4.01
C ILE A 511 19.84 -1.83 -4.25
N GLN A 512 18.72 -1.38 -3.74
CA GLN A 512 17.43 -2.04 -3.94
C GLN A 512 16.29 -1.03 -3.87
N ALA A 513 15.09 -1.44 -4.26
CA ALA A 513 13.90 -0.65 -4.00
C ALA A 513 13.38 -0.89 -2.57
N ASP A 514 12.66 0.09 -2.02
CA ASP A 514 11.84 -0.11 -0.81
C ASP A 514 10.62 -0.98 -1.11
N HIS A 515 9.94 -0.75 -2.23
CA HIS A 515 8.90 -1.58 -2.87
C HIS A 515 8.85 -1.29 -4.37
N GLY A 516 8.00 -1.97 -5.11
CA GLY A 516 7.75 -1.67 -6.51
C GLY A 516 6.54 -0.78 -6.72
N LYS A 517 6.22 -0.50 -7.99
CA LYS A 517 4.99 0.15 -8.44
C LYS A 517 4.35 -0.65 -9.58
N ILE A 518 3.15 -0.28 -9.96
CA ILE A 518 2.48 -0.88 -11.12
C ILE A 518 3.17 -0.39 -12.40
N VAL A 519 3.69 -1.32 -13.19
CA VAL A 519 4.42 -1.01 -14.45
C VAL A 519 3.66 -1.50 -15.68
N ALA A 520 2.85 -2.54 -15.53
CA ALA A 520 2.05 -3.11 -16.61
C ALA A 520 0.76 -3.70 -16.06
N GLY A 521 -0.20 -3.98 -16.93
CA GLY A 521 -1.42 -4.68 -16.57
C GLY A 521 -1.13 -5.98 -15.81
N SER A 522 -1.94 -6.31 -14.81
CA SER A 522 -1.74 -7.49 -14.00
C SER A 522 -2.60 -8.64 -14.54
N GLY A 523 -1.97 -9.80 -14.75
CA GLY A 523 -2.67 -11.03 -15.04
C GLY A 523 -3.27 -11.72 -13.82
N GLY A 524 -3.36 -11.08 -12.65
CA GLY A 524 -3.83 -11.71 -11.41
C GLY A 524 -4.33 -10.71 -10.38
N GLU A 525 -4.68 -11.22 -9.21
CA GLU A 525 -5.27 -10.44 -8.11
C GLU A 525 -4.34 -9.36 -7.53
N LEU A 526 -3.02 -9.49 -7.74
CA LEU A 526 -2.02 -8.51 -7.36
C LEU A 526 -0.98 -8.35 -8.47
N PRO A 527 -0.74 -7.11 -8.98
CA PRO A 527 0.32 -6.86 -9.95
C PRO A 527 1.68 -7.26 -9.39
N GLN A 528 2.38 -8.17 -10.06
CA GLN A 528 3.65 -8.70 -9.57
C GLN A 528 4.75 -7.63 -9.54
N SER A 529 4.65 -6.59 -10.37
CA SER A 529 5.57 -5.46 -10.38
C SER A 529 5.57 -4.64 -9.08
N LEU A 530 4.52 -4.73 -8.25
CA LEU A 530 4.48 -4.09 -6.93
C LEU A 530 5.49 -4.67 -5.93
N ASN A 531 5.84 -5.95 -6.10
CA ASN A 531 6.73 -6.63 -5.16
C ASN A 531 8.00 -7.17 -5.81
N HIS A 532 8.07 -7.35 -7.13
CA HIS A 532 9.30 -7.73 -7.82
C HIS A 532 10.21 -6.50 -7.96
N ILE A 533 11.32 -6.49 -7.21
CA ILE A 533 12.25 -5.36 -7.09
C ILE A 533 13.68 -5.80 -7.38
N PRO A 534 14.55 -4.89 -7.84
CA PRO A 534 15.98 -5.19 -7.98
C PRO A 534 16.66 -5.27 -6.61
N LEU A 535 17.66 -6.17 -6.52
CA LEU A 535 18.69 -6.15 -5.49
C LEU A 535 20.05 -6.31 -6.16
N ILE A 536 20.95 -5.37 -5.90
CA ILE A 536 22.30 -5.30 -6.43
C ILE A 536 23.26 -5.10 -5.25
N MET A 537 24.28 -5.94 -5.14
CA MET A 537 25.30 -5.84 -4.10
C MET A 537 26.70 -5.89 -4.74
N PHE A 538 27.58 -4.99 -4.34
CA PHE A 538 28.97 -4.97 -4.81
C PHE A 538 29.91 -4.35 -3.79
N GLY A 539 31.19 -4.65 -3.89
CA GLY A 539 32.22 -4.16 -2.99
C GLY A 539 33.22 -5.26 -2.62
N PRO A 540 34.07 -5.03 -1.61
CA PRO A 540 35.09 -6.00 -1.21
C PRO A 540 34.43 -7.30 -0.73
N GLY A 541 34.92 -8.43 -1.27
CA GLY A 541 34.42 -9.77 -0.89
C GLY A 541 33.06 -10.15 -1.47
N VAL A 542 32.38 -9.26 -2.22
CA VAL A 542 31.11 -9.57 -2.88
C VAL A 542 31.39 -10.24 -4.23
N PRO A 543 30.88 -11.45 -4.50
CA PRO A 543 31.09 -12.12 -5.78
C PRO A 543 30.33 -11.41 -6.91
N GLN A 544 30.91 -11.35 -8.10
CA GLN A 544 30.22 -10.89 -9.29
C GLN A 544 29.48 -12.08 -9.92
N MET A 545 28.18 -12.16 -9.71
CA MET A 545 27.33 -13.23 -10.25
C MET A 545 25.86 -12.85 -10.29
N ARG A 546 25.10 -13.48 -11.17
CA ARG A 546 23.65 -13.46 -11.13
C ARG A 546 23.14 -14.59 -10.24
N TYR A 547 22.35 -14.23 -9.24
CA TYR A 547 21.71 -15.18 -8.33
C TYR A 547 20.29 -15.47 -8.85
N ASP A 548 20.09 -16.65 -9.40
CA ASP A 548 18.81 -17.10 -9.99
C ASP A 548 17.84 -17.68 -8.94
N GLY A 549 18.23 -17.77 -7.67
CA GLY A 549 17.34 -18.22 -6.58
C GLY A 549 16.33 -17.16 -6.16
N LEU A 550 15.32 -17.59 -5.41
CA LEU A 550 14.37 -16.68 -4.78
C LEU A 550 15.00 -15.93 -3.61
N GLY A 551 14.62 -14.67 -3.43
CA GLY A 551 14.98 -13.86 -2.28
C GLY A 551 13.94 -12.81 -1.97
N MET A 552 13.97 -12.29 -0.75
CA MET A 552 13.10 -11.21 -0.30
C MET A 552 13.83 -10.28 0.68
N GLN A 553 13.29 -9.10 0.89
CA GLN A 553 13.97 -8.04 1.67
C GLN A 553 14.46 -8.47 3.06
N VAL A 554 13.76 -9.38 3.75
CA VAL A 554 14.23 -9.88 5.07
C VAL A 554 15.57 -10.61 5.01
N ASP A 555 16.01 -11.02 3.81
CA ASP A 555 17.25 -11.76 3.59
C ASP A 555 18.48 -10.86 3.40
N VAL A 556 18.28 -9.55 3.22
CA VAL A 556 19.39 -8.60 2.98
C VAL A 556 20.36 -8.57 4.16
N MET A 557 19.83 -8.42 5.38
CA MET A 557 20.66 -8.39 6.58
C MET A 557 21.50 -9.66 6.76
N PRO A 558 20.95 -10.88 6.76
CA PRO A 558 21.77 -12.09 6.92
C PRO A 558 22.74 -12.33 5.75
N THR A 559 22.36 -12.00 4.52
CA THR A 559 23.24 -12.11 3.35
C THR A 559 24.42 -11.12 3.46
N LEU A 560 24.16 -9.87 3.88
CA LEU A 560 25.21 -8.87 4.14
C LEU A 560 26.19 -9.37 5.21
N PHE A 561 25.69 -9.85 6.34
CA PHE A 561 26.57 -10.32 7.42
C PHE A 561 27.31 -11.61 7.06
N GLY A 562 26.72 -12.45 6.19
CA GLY A 562 27.42 -13.58 5.59
C GLY A 562 28.60 -13.16 4.73
N LEU A 563 28.43 -12.15 3.86
CA LEU A 563 29.50 -11.57 3.05
C LEU A 563 30.59 -10.89 3.88
N MET A 564 30.20 -10.24 4.99
CA MET A 564 31.14 -9.60 5.92
C MET A 564 31.87 -10.58 6.86
N GLY A 565 31.48 -11.86 6.89
CA GLY A 565 31.97 -12.81 7.88
C GLY A 565 31.64 -12.42 9.33
N MET A 566 30.52 -11.73 9.54
CA MET A 566 30.11 -11.17 10.82
C MET A 566 29.07 -12.06 11.50
N SER A 567 29.46 -12.65 12.64
CA SER A 567 28.53 -13.43 13.48
C SER A 567 27.66 -12.51 14.33
N TYR A 568 26.41 -12.90 14.56
CA TYR A 568 25.43 -12.09 15.31
C TYR A 568 24.29 -12.94 15.86
N THR A 569 23.47 -12.38 16.77
CA THR A 569 22.20 -12.99 17.17
C THR A 569 21.08 -12.49 16.29
N SER A 570 20.40 -13.40 15.60
CA SER A 570 19.24 -13.09 14.74
C SER A 570 17.93 -13.26 15.50
N TYR A 571 17.00 -12.34 15.26
CA TYR A 571 15.62 -12.37 15.76
C TYR A 571 14.61 -12.29 14.60
N GLY A 572 15.09 -12.29 13.37
CA GLY A 572 14.32 -12.04 12.17
C GLY A 572 13.99 -13.28 11.34
N PHE A 573 13.29 -13.04 10.24
CA PHE A 573 12.80 -14.06 9.30
C PHE A 573 13.74 -14.34 8.13
N GLY A 574 14.83 -13.61 8.05
CA GLY A 574 15.78 -13.72 6.94
C GLY A 574 16.75 -14.87 7.08
N GLN A 575 17.34 -15.25 5.96
CA GLN A 575 18.43 -16.21 5.85
C GLN A 575 19.48 -15.73 4.84
N ASP A 576 20.73 -16.17 4.99
CA ASP A 576 21.80 -15.86 4.05
C ASP A 576 21.55 -16.62 2.74
N LEU A 577 21.18 -15.90 1.69
CA LEU A 577 20.80 -16.48 0.41
C LEU A 577 21.95 -17.23 -0.28
N LEU A 578 23.20 -16.85 -0.01
CA LEU A 578 24.36 -17.50 -0.60
C LEU A 578 24.70 -18.83 0.08
N LYS A 579 24.26 -19.03 1.33
CA LYS A 579 24.48 -20.27 2.08
C LYS A 579 23.23 -21.15 2.15
N SER A 580 22.06 -20.53 2.22
CA SER A 580 20.77 -21.20 2.42
C SER A 580 19.74 -20.64 1.43
N PRO A 581 19.68 -21.16 0.19
CA PRO A 581 18.73 -20.69 -0.80
C PRO A 581 17.27 -20.85 -0.34
N ARG A 582 16.43 -19.88 -0.68
CA ARG A 582 14.98 -19.98 -0.47
C ARG A 582 14.32 -20.78 -1.59
N HIS A 583 13.36 -21.62 -1.21
CA HIS A 583 12.47 -22.29 -2.16
C HIS A 583 11.15 -21.55 -2.35
N MET A 584 10.76 -20.74 -1.39
CA MET A 584 9.54 -19.93 -1.37
C MET A 584 9.82 -18.56 -0.76
N VAL A 585 9.10 -17.55 -1.23
CA VAL A 585 9.05 -16.22 -0.63
C VAL A 585 7.63 -15.87 -0.24
N PHE A 586 7.48 -14.93 0.70
CA PHE A 586 6.18 -14.42 1.12
C PHE A 586 6.22 -12.91 1.31
N TYR A 587 5.11 -12.25 1.05
CA TYR A 587 4.99 -10.81 1.21
C TYR A 587 3.53 -10.42 1.42
N SER A 588 3.30 -9.17 1.78
CA SER A 588 1.97 -8.63 2.01
C SER A 588 1.66 -7.49 1.05
N ALA A 589 0.40 -7.32 0.71
CA ALA A 589 -0.18 -6.05 0.31
C ALA A 589 -1.17 -5.63 1.39
N ASP A 590 -1.85 -4.48 1.24
CA ASP A 590 -2.71 -3.93 2.30
C ASP A 590 -3.77 -4.90 2.82
N ASN A 591 -4.27 -5.77 1.96
CA ASN A 591 -5.33 -6.73 2.30
C ASN A 591 -5.10 -8.10 1.65
N GLN A 592 -3.86 -8.43 1.38
CA GLN A 592 -3.49 -9.69 0.74
C GLN A 592 -2.20 -10.22 1.33
N LEU A 593 -2.15 -11.54 1.48
CA LEU A 593 -0.97 -12.30 1.85
C LEU A 593 -0.58 -13.16 0.67
N VAL A 594 0.69 -13.10 0.29
CA VAL A 594 1.20 -13.80 -0.89
C VAL A 594 2.32 -14.73 -0.50
N ALA A 595 2.28 -15.96 -1.03
CA ALA A 595 3.44 -16.83 -1.12
C ALA A 595 3.66 -17.29 -2.54
N ARG A 596 4.91 -17.39 -2.95
CA ARG A 596 5.24 -17.92 -4.26
C ARG A 596 6.52 -18.73 -4.28
N ASP A 597 6.59 -19.65 -5.20
CA ASP A 597 7.82 -20.25 -5.69
C ASP A 597 8.11 -19.80 -7.14
N ARG A 598 8.97 -20.48 -7.84
CA ARG A 598 9.32 -20.17 -9.24
C ARG A 598 8.18 -20.43 -10.23
N LYS A 599 7.23 -21.31 -9.88
CA LYS A 599 6.20 -21.85 -10.78
C LYS A 599 4.78 -21.51 -10.32
N ARG A 600 4.58 -21.19 -9.04
CA ARG A 600 3.25 -21.02 -8.43
C ARG A 600 3.19 -19.74 -7.62
N CYS A 601 2.05 -19.09 -7.61
CA CYS A 601 1.75 -17.92 -6.79
C CYS A 601 0.41 -18.14 -6.09
N PHE A 602 0.41 -18.08 -4.76
CA PHE A 602 -0.76 -18.18 -3.90
C PHE A 602 -1.04 -16.82 -3.29
N ILE A 603 -2.26 -16.34 -3.40
CA ILE A 603 -2.71 -15.07 -2.80
C ILE A 603 -3.92 -15.36 -1.92
N TYR A 604 -3.91 -14.86 -0.70
CA TYR A 604 -5.03 -14.94 0.24
C TYR A 604 -5.48 -13.56 0.65
N SER A 605 -6.78 -13.29 0.53
CA SER A 605 -7.41 -12.07 1.03
C SER A 605 -8.20 -12.37 2.29
N PRO A 606 -7.74 -11.93 3.48
CA PRO A 606 -8.44 -12.14 4.74
C PRO A 606 -9.84 -11.53 4.76
N SER A 607 -10.04 -10.35 4.17
CA SER A 607 -11.36 -9.70 4.13
C SER A 607 -12.37 -10.43 3.27
N LEU A 608 -11.92 -11.07 2.19
CA LEU A 608 -12.75 -11.90 1.32
C LEU A 608 -12.87 -13.33 1.82
N GLN A 609 -11.97 -13.76 2.70
CA GLN A 609 -11.77 -15.17 3.06
C GLN A 609 -11.60 -16.06 1.82
N LYS A 610 -10.92 -15.53 0.79
CA LYS A 610 -10.75 -16.17 -0.52
C LYS A 610 -9.27 -16.36 -0.82
N SER A 611 -8.95 -17.51 -1.41
CA SER A 611 -7.64 -17.85 -1.96
C SER A 611 -7.70 -17.75 -3.48
N PHE A 612 -6.62 -17.27 -4.07
CA PHE A 612 -6.39 -17.21 -5.51
C PHE A 612 -5.09 -17.95 -5.79
N CYS A 613 -5.11 -18.83 -6.75
CA CYS A 613 -4.00 -19.74 -7.08
C CYS A 613 -3.62 -19.56 -8.54
N TYR A 614 -2.33 -19.35 -8.81
CA TYR A 614 -1.84 -19.09 -10.15
C TYR A 614 -0.59 -19.90 -10.45
N ASP A 615 -0.51 -20.41 -11.68
CA ASP A 615 0.76 -20.82 -12.27
C ASP A 615 1.51 -19.59 -12.76
N VAL A 616 2.83 -19.57 -12.52
CA VAL A 616 3.72 -18.52 -13.02
C VAL A 616 4.28 -18.97 -14.37
N LEU A 617 3.95 -18.24 -15.41
CA LEU A 617 4.43 -18.52 -16.77
C LEU A 617 5.90 -18.08 -16.94
N PRO A 618 6.60 -18.54 -17.99
CA PRO A 618 8.00 -18.19 -18.23
C PRO A 618 8.27 -16.69 -18.39
N ASP A 619 7.28 -15.92 -18.85
CA ASP A 619 7.32 -14.45 -18.98
C ASP A 619 6.94 -13.73 -17.68
N GLY A 620 6.68 -14.48 -16.61
CA GLY A 620 6.27 -13.95 -15.31
C GLY A 620 4.77 -13.66 -15.17
N ALA A 621 3.97 -13.84 -16.22
CA ALA A 621 2.52 -13.67 -16.17
C ALA A 621 1.88 -14.74 -15.26
N LEU A 622 0.73 -14.39 -14.68
CA LEU A 622 -0.04 -15.29 -13.81
C LEU A 622 -1.22 -15.87 -14.59
N LYS A 623 -1.34 -17.20 -14.55
CA LYS A 623 -2.46 -17.95 -15.10
C LYS A 623 -3.20 -18.66 -13.98
N GLU A 624 -4.51 -18.44 -13.85
CA GLU A 624 -5.31 -19.06 -12.80
C GLU A 624 -5.21 -20.59 -12.85
N ASN A 625 -5.06 -21.21 -11.67
CA ASN A 625 -5.02 -22.65 -11.51
C ASN A 625 -6.15 -23.08 -10.56
N PRO A 626 -7.16 -23.82 -11.05
CA PRO A 626 -8.30 -24.24 -10.23
C PRO A 626 -7.94 -25.32 -9.20
N ASN A 627 -6.80 -25.98 -9.32
CA ASN A 627 -6.35 -27.00 -8.35
C ASN A 627 -5.73 -26.36 -7.12
N THR A 628 -6.55 -25.80 -6.24
CA THR A 628 -6.13 -25.13 -5.00
C THR A 628 -5.36 -26.06 -4.05
N ALA A 629 -5.57 -27.36 -4.10
CA ALA A 629 -4.88 -28.34 -3.26
C ALA A 629 -3.37 -28.37 -3.50
N SER A 630 -2.94 -28.12 -4.75
CA SER A 630 -1.51 -28.06 -5.11
C SER A 630 -0.76 -26.85 -4.54
N PHE A 631 -1.45 -25.93 -3.86
CA PHE A 631 -0.89 -24.71 -3.24
C PHE A 631 -0.89 -24.78 -1.70
N ALA A 632 -1.20 -25.93 -1.11
CA ALA A 632 -1.30 -26.08 0.34
C ALA A 632 0.02 -25.75 1.08
N ASP A 633 1.16 -26.06 0.48
CA ASP A 633 2.49 -25.74 0.99
C ASP A 633 2.76 -24.23 1.00
N LEU A 634 2.42 -23.51 -0.07
CA LEU A 634 2.54 -22.06 -0.16
C LEU A 634 1.60 -21.37 0.84
N LYS A 635 0.36 -21.84 0.96
CA LYS A 635 -0.59 -21.36 1.97
C LYS A 635 -0.03 -21.54 3.38
N ASN A 636 0.43 -22.75 3.72
CA ASN A 636 1.01 -23.03 5.02
C ASN A 636 2.23 -22.15 5.29
N TYR A 637 3.08 -21.94 4.28
CA TYR A 637 4.27 -21.11 4.38
C TYR A 637 3.95 -19.66 4.74
N VAL A 638 3.08 -18.98 3.98
CA VAL A 638 2.73 -17.59 4.28
C VAL A 638 1.95 -17.46 5.58
N PHE A 639 1.02 -18.38 5.86
CA PHE A 639 0.23 -18.34 7.08
C PHE A 639 1.11 -18.52 8.33
N SER A 640 2.05 -19.45 8.30
CA SER A 640 2.98 -19.68 9.41
C SER A 640 3.87 -18.47 9.67
N ASN A 641 4.48 -17.90 8.63
CA ASN A 641 5.39 -16.76 8.80
C ASN A 641 4.66 -15.50 9.28
N ILE A 642 3.51 -15.17 8.68
CA ILE A 642 2.73 -13.99 9.08
C ILE A 642 2.12 -14.17 10.48
N GLN A 643 1.59 -15.35 10.81
CA GLN A 643 1.04 -15.62 12.15
C GLN A 643 2.14 -15.58 13.22
N THR A 644 3.35 -16.04 12.90
CA THR A 644 4.52 -15.91 13.80
C THR A 644 4.94 -14.45 13.98
N ALA A 645 4.93 -13.66 12.90
CA ALA A 645 5.21 -12.23 12.98
C ALA A 645 4.16 -11.51 13.84
N GLU A 646 2.89 -11.84 13.67
CA GLU A 646 1.78 -11.34 14.50
C GLU A 646 1.98 -11.70 15.99
N PHE A 647 2.37 -12.95 16.27
CA PHE A 647 2.69 -13.37 17.64
C PHE A 647 3.79 -12.54 18.27
N ILE A 648 4.91 -12.33 17.55
CA ILE A 648 6.05 -11.53 18.04
C ILE A 648 5.61 -10.08 18.31
N GLU A 649 4.79 -9.49 17.43
CA GLU A 649 4.30 -8.11 17.62
C GLU A 649 3.42 -7.94 18.85
N ARG A 650 2.58 -8.93 19.15
CA ARG A 650 1.65 -8.85 20.27
C ARG A 650 2.25 -9.22 21.61
N HIS A 651 3.19 -10.16 21.61
CA HIS A 651 3.77 -10.71 22.83
C HIS A 651 5.17 -10.13 23.12
N LYS A 652 5.38 -8.83 22.89
CA LYS A 652 6.65 -8.08 23.09
C LYS A 652 7.22 -8.13 24.52
N LYS A 653 7.04 -9.21 25.25
CA LYS A 653 7.67 -9.46 26.55
C LYS A 653 9.11 -9.93 26.29
N GLY A 654 10.06 -9.00 26.15
CA GLY A 654 11.47 -9.35 26.12
C GLY A 654 12.36 -8.66 25.09
N LEU A 655 11.89 -7.67 24.34
CA LEU A 655 12.74 -6.78 23.54
C LEU A 655 13.03 -5.49 24.34
N ARG A 656 13.40 -5.63 25.63
CA ARG A 656 13.97 -4.55 26.45
C ARG A 656 15.47 -4.71 26.55
#